data_da33d0692dd7cdc31976df4715a8ff4e
#
_entry.id   da33d0692dd7cdc31976df4715a8ff4e
#
_cell.length_a   1.000
_cell.length_b   1.000
_cell.length_c   1.000
_cell.angle_alpha   90.00
_cell.angle_beta   90.00
_cell.angle_gamma   90.00
#
_symmetry.space_group_name_H-M   'P 1'
#
loop_
_entity.id
_entity.type
_entity.pdbx_description
1 polymer ?
#
loop_
_entity_poly.entity_id
_entity_poly.type
_entity_poly.pdbx_seq_one_letter_code
_entity_poly.pdbx_strand_id
1 'polypeptide(L)'
;MNILMVTMGMGIGGAETHIIELCRALTSRGVPVSVASAGGELVMALKESGAHHIYAPLDKKDPLSMMRSSAILSREIKRNKYDIVHAHARIPAFICGVLQRRLGFRFVTSAHYDFRVNGALRKMTDWGEHTFAVSDDLRRYLLREYGTCGDNVTVTVNGIDTEHFSPAAAENIRSSLGLREGEKMILHVSRLEDYSSLFAEKLISAMPEINATTAAKAVIIGGGEKLGELKAEAERINSALGREAVLLLGALSDVRDYIRACDVFASPSRAALEAMACAKPVIVGGSQGYIGIFDESAISRAVSTNFCCRGEPLVQSDVLARDICRLLTSDSAYLAALGEYNRRFILENYSAARMADDHMAVYGRLAPVKTRCREYDALICGYFGYGNMGDEAVLGGLIRGLRERKPDIRLCVMTASPGKTARTFCVDTVYRFDMAGVRAAMKKSRLLIFGGGNLLQDSTSNASLRYYLYILRSAKSCGMKTAVYSNGIGPVLEAANLERIAAALSACDSISMRENRSFELAKSLCPQNKNIRLTFDPVLLRESDGKNDIAGTLGLEKGKYFVISPREIDRFSMKKLADAANLIAKKYGLRPVLIAMQRDEDLPVCRALAGDIAGSLVATENTDLQCVLALLADAAFLISSRLHTLICATSAVCPMMAYSEDVKLRSYLEYSGIAEIAGISPTADIKSTPQEIGNIADAVISRGTEIKAHIRASLPTWRALAEYEFSEIIKLIQ
;
A
#
# COMPACT_ATOMS: atom_id res chain seq x y z
N MET A 1 8.87 7.00 25.12
CA MET A 1 7.80 6.77 24.14
C MET A 1 6.72 5.96 24.85
N ASN A 2 5.44 6.36 24.74
CA ASN A 2 4.31 5.71 25.40
C ASN A 2 3.32 5.25 24.32
N ILE A 3 2.90 3.98 24.33
CA ILE A 3 2.15 3.35 23.24
C ILE A 3 0.77 2.90 23.72
N LEU A 4 -0.27 3.21 22.94
CA LEU A 4 -1.61 2.64 23.09
C LEU A 4 -1.89 1.70 21.93
N MET A 5 -2.02 0.41 22.20
CA MET A 5 -2.55 -0.55 21.23
C MET A 5 -4.07 -0.67 21.40
N VAL A 6 -4.78 -0.84 20.27
CA VAL A 6 -6.26 -0.89 20.27
C VAL A 6 -6.72 -2.07 19.42
N THR A 7 -7.43 -3.00 20.04
CA THR A 7 -7.97 -4.20 19.38
C THR A 7 -9.44 -4.43 19.75
N MET A 8 -10.13 -5.31 19.04
CA MET A 8 -11.54 -5.60 19.34
C MET A 8 -11.71 -6.32 20.67
N GLY A 9 -11.03 -7.42 20.86
CA GLY A 9 -11.07 -8.25 22.05
C GLY A 9 -9.71 -8.87 22.37
N MET A 10 -9.63 -9.64 23.45
CA MET A 10 -8.46 -10.42 23.87
C MET A 10 -8.88 -11.89 24.06
N GLY A 11 -9.58 -12.45 23.07
CA GLY A 11 -9.89 -13.88 23.00
C GLY A 11 -8.70 -14.72 22.53
N ILE A 12 -8.90 -16.04 22.38
CA ILE A 12 -7.86 -16.94 21.86
C ILE A 12 -7.74 -16.77 20.35
N GLY A 13 -6.64 -16.18 19.87
CA GLY A 13 -6.40 -15.95 18.45
C GLY A 13 -4.99 -15.46 18.15
N GLY A 14 -4.58 -15.60 16.87
CA GLY A 14 -3.22 -15.24 16.45
C GLY A 14 -2.90 -13.76 16.52
N ALA A 15 -3.88 -12.88 16.30
CA ALA A 15 -3.69 -11.44 16.42
C ALA A 15 -3.53 -11.00 17.88
N GLU A 16 -4.30 -11.60 18.79
CA GLU A 16 -4.24 -11.32 20.21
C GLU A 16 -2.92 -11.81 20.82
N THR A 17 -2.47 -13.00 20.43
CA THR A 17 -1.16 -13.52 20.82
C THR A 17 -0.02 -12.65 20.27
N HIS A 18 -0.12 -12.19 19.02
CA HIS A 18 0.83 -11.22 18.44
C HIS A 18 0.91 -9.94 19.29
N ILE A 19 -0.22 -9.40 19.75
CA ILE A 19 -0.24 -8.21 20.62
C ILE A 19 0.47 -8.50 21.95
N ILE A 20 0.23 -9.64 22.58
CA ILE A 20 0.85 -10.02 23.86
C ILE A 20 2.37 -10.14 23.69
N GLU A 21 2.84 -10.82 22.65
CA GLU A 21 4.27 -10.97 22.39
C GLU A 21 4.94 -9.62 22.09
N LEU A 22 4.29 -8.77 21.31
CA LEU A 22 4.78 -7.42 21.05
C LEU A 22 4.81 -6.58 22.33
N CYS A 23 3.76 -6.66 23.17
CA CYS A 23 3.74 -6.00 24.48
C CYS A 23 4.90 -6.47 25.36
N ARG A 24 5.09 -7.80 25.49
CA ARG A 24 6.18 -8.38 26.29
C ARG A 24 7.55 -7.90 25.83
N ALA A 25 7.80 -7.94 24.52
CA ALA A 25 9.06 -7.50 23.94
C ALA A 25 9.30 -5.98 24.05
N LEU A 26 8.25 -5.16 24.05
CA LEU A 26 8.37 -3.71 24.25
C LEU A 26 8.54 -3.34 25.73
N THR A 27 7.76 -3.96 26.62
CA THR A 27 7.83 -3.70 28.08
C THR A 27 9.15 -4.14 28.68
N SER A 28 9.72 -5.27 28.23
CA SER A 28 11.07 -5.71 28.63
C SER A 28 12.18 -4.71 28.25
N ARG A 29 11.93 -3.88 27.22
CA ARG A 29 12.82 -2.77 26.81
C ARG A 29 12.51 -1.45 27.52
N GLY A 30 11.62 -1.46 28.53
CA GLY A 30 11.24 -0.27 29.28
C GLY A 30 10.28 0.67 28.52
N VAL A 31 9.61 0.21 27.47
CA VAL A 31 8.61 0.97 26.74
C VAL A 31 7.22 0.75 27.37
N PRO A 32 6.58 1.78 27.95
CA PRO A 32 5.24 1.65 28.49
C PRO A 32 4.20 1.36 27.42
N VAL A 33 3.42 0.30 27.59
CA VAL A 33 2.36 -0.10 26.67
C VAL A 33 1.03 -0.22 27.40
N SER A 34 -0.01 0.36 26.82
CA SER A 34 -1.41 0.12 27.23
C SER A 34 -2.15 -0.55 26.08
N VAL A 35 -3.11 -1.43 26.39
CA VAL A 35 -3.95 -2.09 25.39
C VAL A 35 -5.42 -1.86 25.71
N ALA A 36 -6.15 -1.28 24.77
CA ALA A 36 -7.59 -1.08 24.86
C ALA A 36 -8.33 -2.19 24.10
N SER A 37 -9.25 -2.88 24.77
CA SER A 37 -10.09 -3.94 24.16
C SER A 37 -11.39 -4.16 24.94
N ALA A 38 -12.31 -4.96 24.38
CA ALA A 38 -13.52 -5.40 25.05
C ALA A 38 -13.29 -6.50 26.12
N GLY A 39 -12.02 -6.85 26.40
CA GLY A 39 -11.66 -7.94 27.30
C GLY A 39 -11.61 -9.30 26.58
N GLY A 40 -11.49 -10.36 27.33
CA GLY A 40 -11.41 -11.74 26.86
C GLY A 40 -10.46 -12.60 27.70
N GLU A 41 -10.31 -13.86 27.34
CA GLU A 41 -9.58 -14.88 28.08
C GLU A 41 -8.08 -14.55 28.26
N LEU A 42 -7.48 -13.87 27.28
CA LEU A 42 -6.05 -13.53 27.29
C LEU A 42 -5.71 -12.22 28.04
N VAL A 43 -6.67 -11.59 28.73
CA VAL A 43 -6.40 -10.34 29.49
C VAL A 43 -5.39 -10.58 30.63
N MET A 44 -5.40 -11.76 31.25
CA MET A 44 -4.42 -12.08 32.29
C MET A 44 -3.01 -12.18 31.71
N ALA A 45 -2.84 -12.94 30.63
CA ALA A 45 -1.55 -13.05 29.93
C ALA A 45 -1.05 -11.69 29.40
N LEU A 46 -1.97 -10.81 28.97
CA LEU A 46 -1.63 -9.43 28.60
C LEU A 46 -1.07 -8.65 29.80
N LYS A 47 -1.67 -8.73 30.96
CA LYS A 47 -1.16 -8.07 32.18
C LYS A 47 0.20 -8.62 32.61
N GLU A 48 0.38 -9.93 32.52
CA GLU A 48 1.66 -10.60 32.79
C GLU A 48 2.77 -10.18 31.84
N SER A 49 2.42 -9.75 30.61
CA SER A 49 3.38 -9.14 29.67
C SER A 49 3.86 -7.75 30.08
N GLY A 50 3.35 -7.19 31.20
CA GLY A 50 3.67 -5.85 31.70
C GLY A 50 2.83 -4.73 31.08
N ALA A 51 1.86 -5.04 30.21
CA ALA A 51 1.00 -4.05 29.59
C ALA A 51 -0.22 -3.71 30.47
N HIS A 52 -0.66 -2.45 30.42
CA HIS A 52 -1.87 -1.99 31.12
C HIS A 52 -3.11 -2.21 30.25
N HIS A 53 -4.12 -2.93 30.76
CA HIS A 53 -5.37 -3.16 30.04
C HIS A 53 -6.41 -2.06 30.31
N ILE A 54 -7.05 -1.56 29.24
CA ILE A 54 -8.13 -0.57 29.27
C ILE A 54 -9.37 -1.21 28.66
N TYR A 55 -10.44 -1.32 29.44
CA TYR A 55 -11.71 -1.83 28.90
C TYR A 55 -12.43 -0.79 28.05
N ALA A 56 -12.78 -1.17 26.82
CA ALA A 56 -13.63 -0.40 25.89
C ALA A 56 -14.42 -1.38 25.01
N PRO A 57 -15.72 -1.19 24.75
CA PRO A 57 -16.58 -2.12 24.01
C PRO A 57 -16.30 -2.05 22.49
N LEU A 58 -15.09 -2.45 22.09
CA LEU A 58 -14.55 -2.36 20.74
C LEU A 58 -14.93 -3.54 19.84
N ASP A 59 -15.53 -4.58 20.40
CA ASP A 59 -16.04 -5.77 19.71
C ASP A 59 -17.38 -5.53 19.02
N LYS A 60 -18.14 -4.52 19.45
CA LYS A 60 -19.50 -4.22 18.97
C LYS A 60 -19.47 -3.23 17.81
N LYS A 61 -20.37 -3.48 16.84
CA LYS A 61 -20.50 -2.70 15.60
C LYS A 61 -21.62 -1.66 15.64
N ASP A 62 -22.40 -1.63 16.71
CA ASP A 62 -23.49 -0.68 16.86
C ASP A 62 -22.98 0.75 17.16
N PRO A 63 -23.71 1.80 16.69
CA PRO A 63 -23.25 3.17 16.83
C PRO A 63 -23.03 3.64 18.28
N LEU A 64 -23.83 3.16 19.23
CA LEU A 64 -23.73 3.57 20.64
C LEU A 64 -22.45 3.02 21.27
N SER A 65 -22.11 1.75 21.03
CA SER A 65 -20.89 1.14 21.49
C SER A 65 -19.65 1.80 20.86
N MET A 66 -19.71 2.13 19.57
CA MET A 66 -18.64 2.88 18.89
C MET A 66 -18.46 4.28 19.49
N MET A 67 -19.53 4.99 19.81
CA MET A 67 -19.47 6.30 20.49
C MET A 67 -18.87 6.17 21.90
N ARG A 68 -19.29 5.16 22.67
CA ARG A 68 -18.73 4.89 24.02
C ARG A 68 -17.22 4.58 23.94
N SER A 69 -16.82 3.72 23.02
CA SER A 69 -15.42 3.40 22.79
C SER A 69 -14.61 4.63 22.39
N SER A 70 -15.15 5.46 21.49
CA SER A 70 -14.52 6.72 21.08
C SER A 70 -14.35 7.69 22.26
N ALA A 71 -15.35 7.79 23.15
CA ALA A 71 -15.27 8.65 24.34
C ALA A 71 -14.22 8.15 25.35
N ILE A 72 -14.15 6.83 25.58
CA ILE A 72 -13.14 6.20 26.46
C ILE A 72 -11.75 6.44 25.89
N LEU A 73 -11.52 6.08 24.64
CA LEU A 73 -10.20 6.27 23.97
C LEU A 73 -9.79 7.75 23.94
N SER A 74 -10.71 8.65 23.64
CA SER A 74 -10.43 10.11 23.66
C SER A 74 -9.97 10.58 25.04
N ARG A 75 -10.61 10.10 26.12
CA ARG A 75 -10.22 10.44 27.50
C ARG A 75 -8.83 9.90 27.84
N GLU A 76 -8.59 8.62 27.50
CA GLU A 76 -7.31 7.96 27.78
C GLU A 76 -6.16 8.59 27.00
N ILE A 77 -6.36 8.90 25.72
CA ILE A 77 -5.34 9.55 24.88
C ILE A 77 -4.99 10.95 25.43
N LYS A 78 -5.99 11.74 25.83
CA LYS A 78 -5.76 13.07 26.43
C LYS A 78 -5.04 12.99 27.78
N ARG A 79 -5.40 12.00 28.63
CA ARG A 79 -4.85 11.83 29.98
C ARG A 79 -3.39 11.38 29.94
N ASN A 80 -3.10 10.36 29.12
CA ASN A 80 -1.82 9.66 29.13
C ASN A 80 -0.84 10.18 28.07
N LYS A 81 -1.30 11.02 27.11
CA LYS A 81 -0.48 11.63 26.04
C LYS A 81 0.38 10.59 25.31
N TYR A 82 -0.28 9.55 24.78
CA TYR A 82 0.42 8.51 24.00
C TYR A 82 1.11 9.12 22.78
N ASP A 83 2.35 8.70 22.56
CA ASP A 83 3.14 9.10 21.39
C ASP A 83 2.64 8.38 20.13
N ILE A 84 2.28 7.10 20.29
CA ILE A 84 1.79 6.22 19.24
C ILE A 84 0.45 5.60 19.66
N VAL A 85 -0.53 5.61 18.77
CA VAL A 85 -1.75 4.80 18.87
C VAL A 85 -1.71 3.77 17.73
N HIS A 86 -1.74 2.49 18.08
CA HIS A 86 -1.60 1.38 17.15
C HIS A 86 -2.85 0.50 17.14
N ALA A 87 -3.62 0.50 16.05
CA ALA A 87 -4.81 -0.32 15.92
C ALA A 87 -4.53 -1.65 15.21
N HIS A 88 -5.03 -2.75 15.79
CA HIS A 88 -4.86 -4.10 15.28
C HIS A 88 -6.11 -4.69 14.63
N ALA A 89 -7.18 -3.90 14.48
CA ALA A 89 -8.41 -4.34 13.82
C ALA A 89 -9.13 -3.16 13.18
N ARG A 90 -10.03 -3.42 12.22
CA ARG A 90 -10.69 -2.37 11.39
C ARG A 90 -11.58 -1.43 12.19
N ILE A 91 -12.40 -1.93 13.12
CA ILE A 91 -13.27 -1.07 13.94
C ILE A 91 -12.45 -0.16 14.84
N PRO A 92 -11.48 -0.67 15.62
CA PRO A 92 -10.51 0.15 16.32
C PRO A 92 -9.81 1.16 15.41
N ALA A 93 -9.37 0.75 14.21
CA ALA A 93 -8.71 1.63 13.26
C ALA A 93 -9.61 2.77 12.79
N PHE A 94 -10.87 2.49 12.48
CA PHE A 94 -11.84 3.53 12.13
C PHE A 94 -12.04 4.55 13.26
N ILE A 95 -12.24 4.08 14.50
CA ILE A 95 -12.42 4.95 15.67
C ILE A 95 -11.15 5.79 15.89
N CYS A 96 -9.98 5.17 15.85
CA CYS A 96 -8.71 5.86 16.04
C CYS A 96 -8.45 6.89 14.93
N GLY A 97 -8.77 6.60 13.67
CA GLY A 97 -8.65 7.53 12.56
C GLY A 97 -9.54 8.77 12.72
N VAL A 98 -10.76 8.60 13.24
CA VAL A 98 -11.64 9.73 13.57
C VAL A 98 -11.06 10.57 14.73
N LEU A 99 -10.52 9.92 15.76
CA LEU A 99 -9.93 10.59 16.92
C LEU A 99 -8.62 11.29 16.57
N GLN A 100 -7.79 10.72 15.69
CA GLN A 100 -6.53 11.31 15.24
C GLN A 100 -6.75 12.72 14.66
N ARG A 101 -7.80 12.90 13.84
CA ARG A 101 -8.14 14.20 13.22
C ARG A 101 -8.43 15.30 14.24
N ARG A 102 -8.85 14.91 15.48
CA ARG A 102 -9.22 15.83 16.55
C ARG A 102 -8.12 16.02 17.60
N LEU A 103 -7.34 14.97 17.85
CA LEU A 103 -6.39 14.91 18.95
C LEU A 103 -4.92 15.00 18.52
N GLY A 104 -4.61 14.74 17.23
CA GLY A 104 -3.30 14.94 16.63
C GLY A 104 -2.19 13.99 17.13
N PHE A 105 -2.53 12.76 17.52
CA PHE A 105 -1.55 11.72 17.85
C PHE A 105 -1.05 10.99 16.60
N ARG A 106 0.07 10.29 16.70
CA ARG A 106 0.58 9.42 15.62
C ARG A 106 -0.20 8.12 15.60
N PHE A 107 -0.69 7.77 14.43
CA PHE A 107 -1.58 6.64 14.27
C PHE A 107 -1.02 5.62 13.27
N VAL A 108 -0.88 4.37 13.73
CA VAL A 108 -0.42 3.23 12.93
C VAL A 108 -1.39 2.07 13.04
N THR A 109 -1.30 1.13 12.11
CA THR A 109 -2.15 -0.06 12.09
C THR A 109 -1.35 -1.33 11.81
N SER A 110 -1.89 -2.49 12.22
CA SER A 110 -1.43 -3.80 11.76
C SER A 110 -2.52 -4.51 10.98
N ALA A 111 -2.15 -5.08 9.83
CA ALA A 111 -2.97 -5.97 9.03
C ALA A 111 -2.59 -7.42 9.34
N HIS A 112 -3.51 -8.17 9.96
CA HIS A 112 -3.32 -9.58 10.33
C HIS A 112 -4.00 -10.53 9.35
N TYR A 113 -4.95 -10.04 8.54
CA TYR A 113 -5.75 -10.84 7.64
C TYR A 113 -6.24 -10.00 6.45
N ASP A 114 -6.49 -10.65 5.32
CA ASP A 114 -7.14 -10.07 4.15
C ASP A 114 -8.67 -10.18 4.29
N PHE A 115 -9.39 -9.12 3.95
CA PHE A 115 -10.85 -9.08 4.03
C PHE A 115 -11.44 -8.83 2.64
N ARG A 116 -12.60 -9.39 2.38
CA ARG A 116 -13.37 -9.00 1.20
C ARG A 116 -13.67 -7.50 1.25
N VAL A 117 -13.24 -6.79 0.21
CA VAL A 117 -13.38 -5.32 0.12
C VAL A 117 -14.65 -5.01 -0.67
N ASN A 118 -15.50 -4.14 -0.09
CA ASN A 118 -16.55 -3.47 -0.83
C ASN A 118 -16.37 -1.95 -0.75
N GLY A 119 -17.06 -1.21 -1.60
CA GLY A 119 -16.86 0.25 -1.70
C GLY A 119 -17.08 1.02 -0.40
N ALA A 120 -18.03 0.60 0.44
CA ALA A 120 -18.30 1.21 1.74
C ALA A 120 -17.19 0.90 2.76
N LEU A 121 -16.79 -0.36 2.86
CA LEU A 121 -15.71 -0.79 3.76
C LEU A 121 -14.37 -0.16 3.38
N ARG A 122 -14.10 0.01 2.09
CA ARG A 122 -12.90 0.68 1.60
C ARG A 122 -12.82 2.13 2.10
N LYS A 123 -13.93 2.86 2.07
CA LYS A 123 -14.00 4.25 2.55
C LYS A 123 -13.92 4.36 4.07
N MET A 124 -14.40 3.37 4.80
CA MET A 124 -14.41 3.35 6.27
C MET A 124 -13.11 2.81 6.89
N THR A 125 -12.28 2.09 6.13
CA THR A 125 -11.04 1.54 6.68
C THR A 125 -9.93 2.60 6.66
N ASP A 126 -9.41 2.93 7.83
CA ASP A 126 -8.28 3.85 8.00
C ASP A 126 -7.02 3.07 8.38
N TRP A 127 -6.00 3.10 7.52
CA TRP A 127 -4.75 2.37 7.73
C TRP A 127 -3.67 3.19 8.47
N GLY A 128 -4.00 4.41 8.94
CA GLY A 128 -3.07 5.26 9.68
C GLY A 128 -1.97 5.88 8.81
N GLU A 129 -0.97 6.43 9.49
CA GLU A 129 0.22 7.04 8.87
C GLU A 129 1.21 5.96 8.39
N HIS A 130 1.17 4.78 9.02
CA HIS A 130 1.95 3.62 8.66
C HIS A 130 1.20 2.33 8.99
N THR A 131 1.40 1.30 8.20
CA THR A 131 0.77 -0.01 8.38
C THR A 131 1.82 -1.11 8.45
N PHE A 132 1.70 -1.98 9.44
CA PHE A 132 2.44 -3.23 9.47
C PHE A 132 1.63 -4.33 8.77
N ALA A 133 2.25 -5.06 7.87
CA ALA A 133 1.70 -6.26 7.27
C ALA A 133 2.49 -7.47 7.78
N VAL A 134 1.81 -8.54 8.22
CA VAL A 134 2.51 -9.73 8.75
C VAL A 134 3.03 -10.66 7.66
N SER A 135 2.89 -10.29 6.38
CA SER A 135 3.41 -11.05 5.23
C SER A 135 3.42 -10.21 3.95
N ASP A 136 4.20 -10.65 2.95
CA ASP A 136 4.28 -9.95 1.66
C ASP A 136 2.98 -9.99 0.86
N ASP A 137 2.20 -11.04 0.96
CA ASP A 137 0.90 -11.13 0.29
C ASP A 137 -0.10 -10.14 0.92
N LEU A 138 -0.08 -9.92 2.23
CA LEU A 138 -0.87 -8.87 2.88
C LEU A 138 -0.37 -7.47 2.51
N ARG A 139 0.94 -7.27 2.36
CA ARG A 139 1.46 -6.01 1.81
C ARG A 139 0.91 -5.78 0.41
N ARG A 140 0.99 -6.76 -0.49
CA ARG A 140 0.42 -6.67 -1.86
C ARG A 140 -1.09 -6.41 -1.82
N TYR A 141 -1.83 -7.07 -0.92
CA TYR A 141 -3.25 -6.83 -0.70
C TYR A 141 -3.53 -5.36 -0.31
N LEU A 142 -2.78 -4.79 0.63
CA LEU A 142 -2.94 -3.39 1.06
C LEU A 142 -2.68 -2.41 -0.09
N LEU A 143 -1.63 -2.64 -0.86
CA LEU A 143 -1.29 -1.82 -2.03
C LEU A 143 -2.39 -1.91 -3.09
N ARG A 144 -2.85 -3.12 -3.40
CA ARG A 144 -3.83 -3.39 -4.44
C ARG A 144 -5.23 -2.90 -4.07
N GLU A 145 -5.75 -3.28 -2.90
CA GLU A 145 -7.14 -3.03 -2.54
C GLU A 145 -7.38 -1.65 -1.93
N TYR A 146 -6.39 -1.09 -1.24
CA TYR A 146 -6.54 0.18 -0.54
C TYR A 146 -5.69 1.31 -1.11
N GLY A 147 -4.78 1.02 -2.04
CA GLY A 147 -3.89 2.03 -2.62
C GLY A 147 -2.99 2.69 -1.57
N THR A 148 -2.55 1.92 -0.56
CA THR A 148 -1.58 2.42 0.42
C THR A 148 -0.25 2.69 -0.27
N CYS A 149 0.48 3.72 0.15
CA CYS A 149 1.84 3.96 -0.35
C CYS A 149 2.77 2.85 0.14
N GLY A 150 3.60 2.29 -0.75
CA GLY A 150 4.54 1.22 -0.42
C GLY A 150 5.53 1.58 0.69
N ASP A 151 5.94 2.85 0.74
CA ASP A 151 6.85 3.38 1.77
C ASP A 151 6.19 3.44 3.17
N ASN A 152 4.86 3.41 3.23
CA ASN A 152 4.08 3.43 4.46
C ASN A 152 3.60 2.03 4.88
N VAL A 153 4.13 0.96 4.26
CA VAL A 153 3.83 -0.42 4.64
C VAL A 153 5.13 -1.16 4.93
N THR A 154 5.32 -1.55 6.18
CA THR A 154 6.42 -2.43 6.61
C THR A 154 5.91 -3.85 6.75
N VAL A 155 6.59 -4.81 6.12
CA VAL A 155 6.37 -6.23 6.41
C VAL A 155 7.13 -6.56 7.68
N THR A 156 6.39 -7.06 8.68
CA THR A 156 6.93 -7.56 9.95
C THR A 156 6.57 -9.04 10.10
N VAL A 157 6.95 -9.63 11.20
CA VAL A 157 6.69 -11.05 11.46
C VAL A 157 5.69 -11.24 12.59
N ASN A 158 5.06 -12.41 12.66
CA ASN A 158 4.38 -12.86 13.85
C ASN A 158 5.43 -13.43 14.83
N GLY A 159 6.00 -12.54 15.64
CA GLY A 159 7.09 -12.89 16.53
C GLY A 159 6.73 -14.03 17.50
N ILE A 160 7.67 -14.93 17.70
CA ILE A 160 7.57 -16.06 18.63
C ILE A 160 8.45 -15.76 19.86
N ASP A 161 7.90 -16.02 21.04
CA ASP A 161 8.70 -16.06 22.28
C ASP A 161 9.56 -17.33 22.27
N THR A 162 10.81 -17.17 21.85
CA THR A 162 11.77 -18.28 21.67
C THR A 162 12.39 -18.79 22.96
N GLU A 163 12.10 -18.15 24.10
CA GLU A 163 12.42 -18.66 25.45
C GLU A 163 11.29 -19.56 25.93
N HIS A 164 10.04 -19.14 25.78
CA HIS A 164 8.85 -19.92 26.11
C HIS A 164 8.75 -21.15 25.20
N PHE A 165 8.83 -20.99 23.90
CA PHE A 165 8.91 -22.08 22.93
C PHE A 165 10.37 -22.45 22.68
N SER A 166 10.88 -23.36 23.50
CA SER A 166 12.26 -23.86 23.43
C SER A 166 12.28 -25.37 23.60
N PRO A 167 13.31 -26.04 23.05
CA PRO A 167 13.49 -27.49 23.25
C PRO A 167 13.58 -27.84 24.75
N ALA A 168 12.79 -28.82 25.19
CA ALA A 168 12.85 -29.43 26.50
C ALA A 168 12.25 -30.83 26.47
N ALA A 169 12.59 -31.65 27.46
CA ALA A 169 11.95 -32.96 27.66
C ALA A 169 10.49 -32.81 28.10
N ALA A 170 9.60 -33.61 27.55
CA ALA A 170 8.16 -33.64 27.84
C ALA A 170 7.63 -35.09 27.88
N GLU A 171 8.38 -35.98 28.52
CA GLU A 171 8.06 -37.44 28.57
C GLU A 171 6.71 -37.71 29.26
N ASN A 172 6.35 -36.92 30.27
CA ASN A 172 5.08 -37.07 30.97
C ASN A 172 3.85 -36.90 30.05
N ILE A 173 3.95 -36.06 29.00
CA ILE A 173 2.86 -35.87 28.02
C ILE A 173 2.64 -37.16 27.20
N ARG A 174 3.71 -37.80 26.77
CA ARG A 174 3.60 -39.04 25.97
C ARG A 174 2.90 -40.14 26.75
N SER A 175 3.26 -40.30 28.00
CA SER A 175 2.63 -41.28 28.92
C SER A 175 1.15 -40.93 29.17
N SER A 176 0.82 -39.67 29.45
CA SER A 176 -0.56 -39.22 29.66
C SER A 176 -1.47 -39.41 28.45
N LEU A 177 -0.91 -39.37 27.23
CA LEU A 177 -1.61 -39.63 25.99
C LEU A 177 -1.70 -41.11 25.59
N GLY A 178 -1.19 -42.00 26.45
CA GLY A 178 -1.20 -43.45 26.24
C GLY A 178 -0.33 -43.88 25.07
N LEU A 179 0.73 -43.16 24.71
CA LEU A 179 1.68 -43.61 23.69
C LEU A 179 2.53 -44.78 24.25
N ARG A 180 2.68 -45.79 23.42
CA ARG A 180 3.52 -46.95 23.75
C ARG A 180 5.00 -46.62 23.51
N GLU A 181 5.87 -47.40 24.10
CA GLU A 181 7.31 -47.32 23.83
C GLU A 181 7.60 -47.53 22.32
N GLY A 182 8.36 -46.61 21.72
CA GLY A 182 8.65 -46.64 20.26
C GLY A 182 7.55 -46.08 19.35
N GLU A 183 6.35 -45.84 19.84
CA GLU A 183 5.26 -45.24 19.09
C GLU A 183 5.53 -43.79 18.76
N LYS A 184 5.33 -43.35 17.50
CA LYS A 184 5.56 -42.00 17.04
C LYS A 184 4.35 -41.11 17.28
N MET A 185 4.61 -39.85 17.64
CA MET A 185 3.59 -38.84 17.88
C MET A 185 3.59 -37.78 16.77
N ILE A 186 2.47 -37.67 16.05
CA ILE A 186 2.21 -36.58 15.11
C ILE A 186 1.30 -35.59 15.78
N LEU A 187 1.68 -34.31 15.82
CA LEU A 187 0.86 -33.28 16.44
C LEU A 187 0.32 -32.31 15.38
N HIS A 188 -0.98 -32.03 15.45
CA HIS A 188 -1.66 -30.98 14.69
C HIS A 188 -2.37 -30.02 15.63
N VAL A 189 -2.21 -28.70 15.37
CA VAL A 189 -2.85 -27.66 16.17
C VAL A 189 -3.52 -26.65 15.24
N SER A 190 -4.86 -26.59 15.27
CA SER A 190 -5.61 -25.60 14.47
C SER A 190 -7.01 -25.36 15.04
N ARG A 191 -7.70 -24.31 14.59
CA ARG A 191 -9.15 -24.21 14.76
C ARG A 191 -9.85 -25.23 13.87
N LEU A 192 -10.92 -25.83 14.38
CA LEU A 192 -11.67 -26.88 13.69
C LEU A 192 -13.04 -26.33 13.22
N GLU A 193 -12.99 -25.25 12.45
CA GLU A 193 -14.14 -24.63 11.80
C GLU A 193 -14.24 -25.13 10.35
N ASP A 194 -15.39 -24.93 9.68
CA ASP A 194 -15.60 -25.35 8.28
C ASP A 194 -14.46 -24.91 7.34
N TYR A 195 -13.98 -23.70 7.51
CA TYR A 195 -12.94 -23.11 6.66
C TYR A 195 -11.51 -23.48 7.06
N SER A 196 -11.29 -24.16 8.19
CA SER A 196 -9.94 -24.45 8.72
C SER A 196 -9.69 -25.91 9.10
N SER A 197 -10.69 -26.80 9.06
CA SER A 197 -10.60 -28.21 9.46
C SER A 197 -9.96 -29.12 8.42
N LEU A 198 -9.87 -28.72 7.15
CA LEU A 198 -9.45 -29.59 6.04
C LEU A 198 -8.14 -30.35 6.32
N PHE A 199 -7.15 -29.72 6.94
CA PHE A 199 -5.89 -30.39 7.22
C PHE A 199 -6.05 -31.50 8.26
N ALA A 200 -6.83 -31.27 9.30
CA ALA A 200 -7.15 -32.30 10.32
C ALA A 200 -7.91 -33.47 9.68
N GLU A 201 -8.86 -33.21 8.79
CA GLU A 201 -9.60 -34.24 8.03
C GLU A 201 -8.64 -35.10 7.23
N LYS A 202 -7.72 -34.47 6.47
CA LYS A 202 -6.73 -35.18 5.65
C LYS A 202 -5.72 -35.94 6.50
N LEU A 203 -5.33 -35.41 7.66
CA LEU A 203 -4.46 -36.12 8.60
C LEU A 203 -5.14 -37.37 9.15
N ILE A 204 -6.41 -37.27 9.58
CA ILE A 204 -7.19 -38.44 10.06
C ILE A 204 -7.29 -39.50 8.95
N SER A 205 -7.62 -39.09 7.72
CA SER A 205 -7.72 -39.97 6.57
C SER A 205 -6.39 -40.61 6.16
N ALA A 206 -5.25 -39.97 6.46
CA ALA A 206 -3.90 -40.48 6.16
C ALA A 206 -3.41 -41.55 7.17
N MET A 207 -4.02 -41.60 8.37
CA MET A 207 -3.51 -42.46 9.45
C MET A 207 -3.46 -43.94 9.16
N PRO A 208 -4.36 -44.55 8.38
CA PRO A 208 -4.23 -45.97 7.97
C PRO A 208 -2.94 -46.23 7.18
N GLU A 209 -2.60 -45.39 6.21
CA GLU A 209 -1.39 -45.50 5.39
C GLU A 209 -0.12 -45.28 6.25
N ILE A 210 -0.15 -44.30 7.13
CA ILE A 210 0.97 -44.02 8.06
C ILE A 210 1.19 -45.24 8.97
N ASN A 211 0.13 -45.81 9.56
CA ASN A 211 0.23 -46.93 10.47
C ASN A 211 0.57 -48.26 9.75
N ALA A 212 0.39 -48.35 8.43
CA ALA A 212 0.92 -49.46 7.62
C ALA A 212 2.46 -49.43 7.51
N THR A 213 3.07 -48.23 7.70
CA THR A 213 4.51 -48.02 7.61
C THR A 213 5.19 -48.03 8.99
N THR A 214 4.61 -47.32 9.96
CA THR A 214 5.15 -47.22 11.33
C THR A 214 4.05 -46.92 12.34
N ALA A 215 4.19 -47.50 13.55
CA ALA A 215 3.21 -47.25 14.61
C ALA A 215 3.23 -45.79 15.02
N ALA A 216 2.13 -45.07 14.76
CA ALA A 216 2.02 -43.67 15.02
C ALA A 216 0.64 -43.29 15.58
N LYS A 217 0.61 -42.28 16.45
CA LYS A 217 -0.61 -41.64 16.97
C LYS A 217 -0.64 -40.19 16.53
N ALA A 218 -1.73 -39.78 15.89
CA ALA A 218 -2.03 -38.37 15.63
C ALA A 218 -2.77 -37.77 16.81
N VAL A 219 -2.22 -36.71 17.39
CA VAL A 219 -2.84 -35.89 18.41
C VAL A 219 -3.28 -34.58 17.78
N ILE A 220 -4.57 -34.28 17.83
CA ILE A 220 -5.16 -33.08 17.23
C ILE A 220 -5.69 -32.20 18.35
N ILE A 221 -5.16 -30.97 18.42
CA ILE A 221 -5.58 -29.95 19.40
C ILE A 221 -6.29 -28.83 18.68
N GLY A 222 -7.51 -28.55 19.10
CA GLY A 222 -8.32 -27.46 18.57
C GLY A 222 -9.80 -27.59 18.89
N GLY A 223 -10.47 -26.46 18.93
CA GLY A 223 -11.91 -26.35 19.09
C GLY A 223 -12.56 -25.80 17.81
N GLY A 224 -13.86 -25.98 17.67
CA GLY A 224 -14.65 -25.48 16.56
C GLY A 224 -15.86 -26.37 16.28
N GLU A 225 -16.72 -25.93 15.37
CA GLU A 225 -17.98 -26.60 15.03
C GLU A 225 -17.76 -28.01 14.45
N LYS A 226 -16.61 -28.26 13.77
CA LYS A 226 -16.27 -29.55 13.17
C LYS A 226 -15.72 -30.58 14.17
N LEU A 227 -15.46 -30.20 15.43
CA LEU A 227 -14.85 -31.10 16.40
C LEU A 227 -15.64 -32.42 16.56
N GLY A 228 -16.98 -32.38 16.58
CA GLY A 228 -17.84 -33.55 16.71
C GLY A 228 -17.73 -34.51 15.53
N GLU A 229 -17.76 -33.97 14.30
CA GLU A 229 -17.62 -34.75 13.06
C GLU A 229 -16.26 -35.43 12.99
N LEU A 230 -15.19 -34.67 13.32
CA LEU A 230 -13.82 -35.18 13.29
C LEU A 230 -13.58 -36.26 14.36
N LYS A 231 -14.19 -36.16 15.54
CA LYS A 231 -14.16 -37.22 16.55
C LYS A 231 -14.80 -38.53 16.05
N ALA A 232 -15.98 -38.40 15.41
CA ALA A 232 -16.65 -39.57 14.83
C ALA A 232 -15.81 -40.23 13.74
N GLU A 233 -15.17 -39.47 12.88
CA GLU A 233 -14.26 -39.99 11.85
C GLU A 233 -13.00 -40.63 12.47
N ALA A 234 -12.43 -40.01 13.51
CA ALA A 234 -11.31 -40.54 14.27
C ALA A 234 -11.67 -41.92 14.91
N GLU A 235 -12.86 -42.05 15.50
CA GLU A 235 -13.36 -43.31 16.08
C GLU A 235 -13.51 -44.39 15.02
N ARG A 236 -13.98 -44.03 13.83
CA ARG A 236 -14.08 -44.95 12.69
C ARG A 236 -12.70 -45.49 12.27
N ILE A 237 -11.71 -44.60 12.14
CA ILE A 237 -10.33 -44.95 11.78
C ILE A 237 -9.68 -45.78 12.91
N ASN A 238 -9.85 -45.37 14.18
CA ASN A 238 -9.35 -46.12 15.33
C ASN A 238 -9.90 -47.54 15.40
N SER A 239 -11.20 -47.71 15.12
CA SER A 239 -11.86 -49.03 15.05
C SER A 239 -11.30 -49.87 13.94
N ALA A 240 -11.08 -49.28 12.74
CA ALA A 240 -10.50 -49.99 11.60
C ALA A 240 -9.04 -50.44 11.86
N LEU A 241 -8.28 -49.64 12.63
CA LEU A 241 -6.88 -49.95 12.99
C LEU A 241 -6.76 -50.82 14.26
N GLY A 242 -7.88 -51.05 14.96
CA GLY A 242 -7.87 -51.80 16.23
C GLY A 242 -7.09 -51.15 17.35
N ARG A 243 -6.86 -49.82 17.26
CA ARG A 243 -6.10 -49.03 18.24
C ARG A 243 -6.47 -47.56 18.20
N GLU A 244 -6.19 -46.84 19.25
CA GLU A 244 -6.36 -45.38 19.31
C GLU A 244 -5.19 -44.69 18.56
N ALA A 245 -5.27 -44.62 17.22
CA ALA A 245 -4.28 -44.00 16.37
C ALA A 245 -4.55 -42.48 16.15
N VAL A 246 -5.75 -41.99 16.46
CA VAL A 246 -6.14 -40.61 16.37
C VAL A 246 -6.81 -40.16 17.69
N LEU A 247 -6.35 -39.06 18.27
CA LEU A 247 -6.88 -38.51 19.49
C LEU A 247 -7.13 -37.01 19.33
N LEU A 248 -8.38 -36.54 19.56
CA LEU A 248 -8.75 -35.12 19.54
C LEU A 248 -8.98 -34.62 20.97
N LEU A 249 -8.14 -33.70 21.42
CA LEU A 249 -8.16 -33.16 22.78
C LEU A 249 -9.08 -31.96 22.99
N GLY A 250 -9.62 -31.36 21.89
CA GLY A 250 -10.34 -30.11 21.99
C GLY A 250 -9.39 -28.89 22.09
N ALA A 251 -9.93 -27.73 22.46
CA ALA A 251 -9.14 -26.52 22.61
C ALA A 251 -8.32 -26.55 23.91
N LEU A 252 -7.04 -26.21 23.81
CA LEU A 252 -6.14 -26.06 24.95
C LEU A 252 -5.54 -24.65 24.92
N SER A 253 -5.32 -24.08 26.10
CA SER A 253 -4.70 -22.76 26.27
C SER A 253 -3.17 -22.76 26.13
N ASP A 254 -2.53 -23.88 26.44
CA ASP A 254 -1.09 -24.09 26.28
C ASP A 254 -0.85 -25.41 25.57
N VAL A 255 -0.15 -25.34 24.45
CA VAL A 255 0.17 -26.49 23.60
C VAL A 255 1.66 -26.85 23.62
N ARG A 256 2.45 -26.07 24.35
CA ARG A 256 3.92 -26.12 24.34
C ARG A 256 4.47 -27.50 24.64
N ASP A 257 4.00 -28.14 25.72
CA ASP A 257 4.54 -29.43 26.15
C ASP A 257 4.11 -30.56 25.19
N TYR A 258 2.95 -30.43 24.51
CA TYR A 258 2.56 -31.32 23.41
C TYR A 258 3.49 -31.17 22.21
N ILE A 259 3.86 -29.93 21.87
CA ILE A 259 4.84 -29.64 20.81
C ILE A 259 6.19 -30.28 21.17
N ARG A 260 6.66 -30.12 22.41
CA ARG A 260 7.91 -30.73 22.89
C ARG A 260 7.89 -32.25 22.82
N ALA A 261 6.74 -32.86 23.07
CA ALA A 261 6.55 -34.32 23.06
C ALA A 261 6.46 -34.95 21.69
N CYS A 262 6.06 -34.23 20.64
CA CYS A 262 5.84 -34.80 19.30
C CYS A 262 7.14 -35.12 18.57
N ASP A 263 7.07 -36.11 17.69
CA ASP A 263 8.15 -36.47 16.76
C ASP A 263 8.05 -35.66 15.45
N VAL A 264 6.83 -35.42 14.96
CA VAL A 264 6.55 -34.60 13.79
C VAL A 264 5.39 -33.65 14.10
N PHE A 265 5.57 -32.41 13.73
CA PHE A 265 4.52 -31.39 13.85
C PHE A 265 3.98 -31.05 12.44
N ALA A 266 2.67 -30.96 12.29
CA ALA A 266 2.07 -30.72 10.98
C ALA A 266 0.91 -29.71 11.09
N SER A 267 1.16 -28.45 10.77
CA SER A 267 0.16 -27.37 10.85
C SER A 267 0.61 -26.11 10.09
N PRO A 268 -0.29 -25.17 9.82
CA PRO A 268 0.05 -23.89 9.20
C PRO A 268 0.40 -22.79 10.19
N SER A 269 0.90 -21.69 9.68
CA SER A 269 0.98 -20.36 10.33
C SER A 269 1.73 -20.39 11.67
N ARG A 270 1.22 -19.67 12.68
CA ARG A 270 1.88 -19.48 13.98
C ARG A 270 2.24 -20.81 14.68
N ALA A 271 1.36 -21.79 14.63
CA ALA A 271 1.61 -23.07 15.27
C ALA A 271 2.85 -23.80 14.69
N ALA A 272 3.07 -23.68 13.37
CA ALA A 272 4.29 -24.20 12.73
C ALA A 272 5.54 -23.47 13.25
N LEU A 273 5.49 -22.13 13.39
CA LEU A 273 6.60 -21.33 13.93
C LEU A 273 6.93 -21.70 15.38
N GLU A 274 5.93 -21.94 16.22
CA GLU A 274 6.09 -22.36 17.61
C GLU A 274 6.76 -23.75 17.70
N ALA A 275 6.38 -24.67 16.82
CA ALA A 275 7.01 -26.00 16.74
C ALA A 275 8.45 -25.94 16.23
N MET A 276 8.72 -25.11 15.21
CA MET A 276 10.07 -24.84 14.75
C MET A 276 10.95 -24.24 15.87
N ALA A 277 10.41 -23.32 16.66
CA ALA A 277 11.10 -22.77 17.84
C ALA A 277 11.45 -23.84 18.87
N CYS A 278 10.65 -24.90 19.01
CA CYS A 278 10.94 -26.07 19.84
C CYS A 278 11.86 -27.12 19.14
N ALA A 279 12.52 -26.77 18.06
CA ALA A 279 13.39 -27.64 17.27
C ALA A 279 12.70 -28.90 16.75
N LYS A 280 11.45 -28.81 16.34
CA LYS A 280 10.72 -29.95 15.77
C LYS A 280 10.83 -30.00 14.25
N PRO A 281 10.88 -31.20 13.65
CA PRO A 281 10.56 -31.38 12.22
C PRO A 281 9.13 -30.93 11.95
N VAL A 282 8.94 -30.07 10.95
CA VAL A 282 7.64 -29.43 10.67
C VAL A 282 7.21 -29.70 9.23
N ILE A 283 5.96 -30.09 9.07
CA ILE A 283 5.23 -30.10 7.80
C ILE A 283 4.32 -28.86 7.79
N VAL A 284 4.51 -27.98 6.81
CA VAL A 284 3.75 -26.74 6.68
C VAL A 284 2.60 -26.97 5.70
N GLY A 285 1.40 -26.87 6.22
CA GLY A 285 0.18 -27.02 5.43
C GLY A 285 -1.07 -26.73 6.24
N GLY A 286 -2.13 -26.33 5.55
CA GLY A 286 -3.41 -25.97 6.16
C GLY A 286 -4.53 -25.99 5.13
N SER A 287 -5.66 -25.40 5.48
CA SER A 287 -6.85 -25.34 4.59
C SER A 287 -6.66 -24.39 3.41
N GLN A 288 -5.62 -23.57 3.41
CA GLN A 288 -5.32 -22.61 2.33
C GLN A 288 -4.25 -23.11 1.35
N GLY A 289 -3.61 -24.25 1.63
CA GLY A 289 -2.59 -24.86 0.79
C GLY A 289 -1.64 -25.78 1.55
N TYR A 290 -0.71 -26.40 0.83
CA TYR A 290 0.24 -27.37 1.33
C TYR A 290 1.64 -27.14 0.74
N ILE A 291 2.63 -26.98 1.58
CA ILE A 291 4.04 -26.81 1.18
C ILE A 291 4.82 -28.11 1.40
N GLY A 292 4.51 -28.90 2.43
CA GLY A 292 5.19 -30.12 2.81
C GLY A 292 6.24 -29.92 3.90
N ILE A 293 7.28 -30.74 3.93
CA ILE A 293 8.37 -30.68 4.90
C ILE A 293 9.08 -29.32 4.79
N PHE A 294 9.24 -28.63 5.90
CA PHE A 294 9.94 -27.35 5.91
C PHE A 294 11.45 -27.57 5.95
N ASP A 295 12.07 -27.14 4.89
CA ASP A 295 13.53 -27.09 4.69
C ASP A 295 13.91 -25.82 3.91
N GLU A 296 15.16 -25.70 3.49
CA GLU A 296 15.66 -24.53 2.74
C GLU A 296 14.86 -24.25 1.46
N SER A 297 14.39 -25.30 0.76
CA SER A 297 13.61 -25.15 -0.48
C SER A 297 12.20 -24.61 -0.25
N ALA A 298 11.67 -24.75 0.96
CA ALA A 298 10.33 -24.33 1.35
C ALA A 298 10.26 -22.85 1.81
N ILE A 299 11.41 -22.22 2.16
CA ILE A 299 11.47 -20.90 2.77
C ILE A 299 10.67 -19.86 1.99
N SER A 300 10.95 -19.68 0.70
CA SER A 300 10.32 -18.61 -0.10
C SER A 300 8.79 -18.73 -0.12
N ARG A 301 8.26 -19.95 -0.31
CA ARG A 301 6.82 -20.23 -0.35
C ARG A 301 6.17 -20.03 1.03
N ALA A 302 6.81 -20.50 2.09
CA ALA A 302 6.29 -20.38 3.45
C ALA A 302 6.26 -18.93 3.94
N VAL A 303 7.37 -18.21 3.78
CA VAL A 303 7.52 -16.80 4.24
C VAL A 303 6.57 -15.85 3.51
N SER A 304 6.40 -16.02 2.19
CA SER A 304 5.58 -15.11 1.37
C SER A 304 4.13 -15.00 1.83
N THR A 305 3.61 -16.02 2.52
CA THR A 305 2.24 -16.10 3.03
C THR A 305 2.14 -16.26 4.55
N ASN A 306 3.23 -15.96 5.27
CA ASN A 306 3.32 -16.16 6.72
C ASN A 306 2.92 -17.59 7.15
N PHE A 307 3.45 -18.59 6.45
CA PHE A 307 3.19 -20.03 6.67
C PHE A 307 1.71 -20.46 6.53
N CYS A 308 0.86 -19.62 5.93
CA CYS A 308 -0.54 -19.94 5.66
C CYS A 308 -0.74 -20.74 4.37
N CYS A 309 0.28 -20.87 3.53
CA CYS A 309 0.30 -21.62 2.27
C CYS A 309 -0.70 -21.11 1.21
N ARG A 310 -1.10 -19.85 1.25
CA ARG A 310 -2.04 -19.28 0.27
C ARG A 310 -1.48 -19.34 -1.14
N GLY A 311 -2.28 -19.90 -2.07
CA GLY A 311 -1.89 -20.06 -3.47
C GLY A 311 -1.17 -21.38 -3.80
N GLU A 312 -0.83 -22.18 -2.78
CA GLU A 312 -0.29 -23.52 -2.95
C GLU A 312 -1.44 -24.53 -3.17
N PRO A 313 -1.17 -25.70 -3.77
CA PRO A 313 -2.16 -26.79 -3.92
C PRO A 313 -2.74 -27.20 -2.56
N LEU A 314 -4.02 -27.56 -2.52
CA LEU A 314 -4.64 -28.05 -1.30
C LEU A 314 -4.04 -29.40 -0.87
N VAL A 315 -3.97 -29.63 0.44
CA VAL A 315 -3.46 -30.86 1.03
C VAL A 315 -4.24 -32.08 0.55
N GLN A 316 -3.51 -33.13 0.16
CA GLN A 316 -4.05 -34.46 -0.16
C GLN A 316 -3.55 -35.49 0.86
N SER A 317 -4.39 -36.44 1.25
CA SER A 317 -4.07 -37.37 2.33
C SER A 317 -2.89 -38.29 2.00
N ASP A 318 -2.75 -38.75 0.75
CA ASP A 318 -1.63 -39.57 0.27
C ASP A 318 -0.30 -38.80 0.26
N VAL A 319 -0.32 -37.53 -0.17
CA VAL A 319 0.88 -36.66 -0.14
C VAL A 319 1.29 -36.42 1.30
N LEU A 320 0.33 -36.13 2.17
CA LEU A 320 0.57 -35.89 3.60
C LEU A 320 1.11 -37.16 4.29
N ALA A 321 0.53 -38.32 3.99
CA ALA A 321 0.99 -39.62 4.51
C ALA A 321 2.44 -39.88 4.12
N ARG A 322 2.81 -39.66 2.87
CA ARG A 322 4.17 -39.84 2.35
C ARG A 322 5.18 -38.96 3.07
N ASP A 323 4.87 -37.68 3.23
CA ASP A 323 5.78 -36.72 3.89
C ASP A 323 5.94 -37.05 5.38
N ILE A 324 4.85 -37.44 6.06
CA ILE A 324 4.90 -37.90 7.45
C ILE A 324 5.72 -39.19 7.56
N CYS A 325 5.46 -40.18 6.74
CA CYS A 325 6.21 -41.42 6.76
C CYS A 325 7.69 -41.22 6.49
N ARG A 326 8.03 -40.33 5.52
CA ARG A 326 9.41 -39.94 5.27
C ARG A 326 10.11 -39.43 6.52
N LEU A 327 9.48 -38.53 7.28
CA LEU A 327 10.05 -38.03 8.53
C LEU A 327 10.12 -39.12 9.61
N LEU A 328 9.04 -39.87 9.83
CA LEU A 328 8.98 -40.87 10.89
C LEU A 328 9.94 -42.05 10.69
N THR A 329 10.33 -42.36 9.45
CA THR A 329 11.28 -43.41 9.11
C THR A 329 12.72 -42.91 8.89
N SER A 330 12.93 -41.59 8.94
CA SER A 330 14.28 -41.01 8.86
C SER A 330 15.09 -41.29 10.12
N ASP A 331 16.41 -41.26 9.98
CA ASP A 331 17.29 -41.44 11.13
C ASP A 331 17.23 -40.27 12.11
N SER A 332 17.58 -40.53 13.35
CA SER A 332 17.48 -39.53 14.43
C SER A 332 18.42 -38.34 14.22
N ALA A 333 19.57 -38.51 13.56
CA ALA A 333 20.53 -37.45 13.29
C ALA A 333 19.96 -36.47 12.24
N TYR A 334 19.32 -36.97 11.19
CA TYR A 334 18.63 -36.15 10.19
C TYR A 334 17.49 -35.33 10.85
N LEU A 335 16.65 -35.97 11.67
CA LEU A 335 15.54 -35.29 12.34
C LEU A 335 16.04 -34.21 13.31
N ALA A 336 17.12 -34.49 14.05
CA ALA A 336 17.74 -33.51 14.95
C ALA A 336 18.33 -32.33 14.17
N ALA A 337 19.02 -32.59 13.06
CA ALA A 337 19.59 -31.55 12.21
C ALA A 337 18.49 -30.68 11.58
N LEU A 338 17.40 -31.28 11.12
CA LEU A 338 16.24 -30.56 10.56
C LEU A 338 15.56 -29.69 11.64
N GLY A 339 15.37 -30.24 12.84
CA GLY A 339 14.81 -29.50 13.97
C GLY A 339 15.68 -28.31 14.39
N GLU A 340 16.99 -28.49 14.44
CA GLU A 340 17.93 -27.42 14.79
C GLU A 340 17.97 -26.35 13.68
N TYR A 341 17.92 -26.76 12.40
CA TYR A 341 17.76 -25.83 11.27
C TYR A 341 16.49 -24.98 11.44
N ASN A 342 15.35 -25.61 11.72
CA ASN A 342 14.08 -24.94 11.94
C ASN A 342 14.16 -23.93 13.10
N ARG A 343 14.73 -24.33 14.23
CA ARG A 343 14.91 -23.43 15.38
C ARG A 343 15.81 -22.24 15.05
N ARG A 344 16.93 -22.46 14.42
CA ARG A 344 17.84 -21.37 14.00
C ARG A 344 17.12 -20.39 13.07
N PHE A 345 16.35 -20.91 12.13
CA PHE A 345 15.54 -20.07 11.23
C PHE A 345 14.57 -19.16 12.02
N ILE A 346 13.91 -19.69 13.06
CA ILE A 346 13.00 -18.88 13.90
C ILE A 346 13.77 -17.85 14.73
N LEU A 347 14.88 -18.22 15.35
CA LEU A 347 15.69 -17.30 16.15
C LEU A 347 16.15 -16.10 15.31
N GLU A 348 16.59 -16.33 14.09
CA GLU A 348 17.10 -15.31 13.20
C GLU A 348 15.99 -14.47 12.56
N ASN A 349 14.84 -15.09 12.23
CA ASN A 349 13.87 -14.45 11.35
C ASN A 349 12.51 -14.16 11.98
N TYR A 350 12.10 -14.86 13.03
CA TYR A 350 10.74 -14.79 13.59
C TYR A 350 10.68 -14.58 15.10
N SER A 351 11.77 -14.12 15.74
CA SER A 351 11.75 -13.84 17.19
C SER A 351 10.86 -12.63 17.52
N ALA A 352 10.25 -12.64 18.71
CA ALA A 352 9.50 -11.50 19.24
C ALA A 352 10.40 -10.25 19.39
N ALA A 353 11.70 -10.44 19.59
CA ALA A 353 12.68 -9.37 19.65
C ALA A 353 12.79 -8.64 18.29
N ARG A 354 12.92 -9.39 17.18
CA ARG A 354 12.93 -8.83 15.82
C ARG A 354 11.63 -8.10 15.49
N MET A 355 10.49 -8.71 15.84
CA MET A 355 9.18 -8.06 15.65
C MET A 355 9.13 -6.71 16.36
N ALA A 356 9.63 -6.63 17.61
CA ALA A 356 9.71 -5.37 18.33
C ALA A 356 10.67 -4.38 17.67
N ASP A 357 11.79 -4.83 17.10
CA ASP A 357 12.73 -3.96 16.37
C ASP A 357 12.09 -3.34 15.15
N ASP A 358 11.36 -4.11 14.34
CA ASP A 358 10.60 -3.61 13.18
C ASP A 358 9.60 -2.52 13.61
N HIS A 359 8.85 -2.76 14.69
CA HIS A 359 7.90 -1.78 15.22
C HIS A 359 8.59 -0.54 15.78
N MET A 360 9.66 -0.72 16.57
CA MET A 360 10.42 0.40 17.15
C MET A 360 11.09 1.26 16.10
N ALA A 361 11.57 0.69 15.00
CA ALA A 361 12.13 1.45 13.88
C ALA A 361 11.08 2.38 13.25
N VAL A 362 9.84 1.91 13.09
CA VAL A 362 8.73 2.73 12.58
C VAL A 362 8.27 3.74 13.62
N TYR A 363 8.06 3.30 14.86
CA TYR A 363 7.64 4.20 15.93
C TYR A 363 8.66 5.32 16.17
N GLY A 364 9.96 5.02 16.12
CA GLY A 364 11.01 6.02 16.26
C GLY A 364 11.02 7.06 15.13
N ARG A 365 10.71 6.66 13.90
CA ARG A 365 10.55 7.58 12.77
C ARG A 365 9.30 8.46 12.90
N LEU A 366 8.23 7.93 13.49
CA LEU A 366 6.97 8.62 13.67
C LEU A 366 6.92 9.44 14.97
N ALA A 367 7.65 9.00 16.03
CA ALA A 367 7.68 9.67 17.34
C ALA A 367 8.65 10.85 17.35
N PRO A 368 8.50 11.80 18.24
CA PRO A 368 7.36 12.67 18.36
C PRO A 368 7.55 13.94 17.53
N VAL A 369 6.57 14.33 16.80
CA VAL A 369 6.46 15.79 16.58
C VAL A 369 6.17 16.37 17.95
N LYS A 370 7.20 16.88 18.62
CA LYS A 370 7.00 17.79 19.75
C LYS A 370 5.97 18.81 19.29
N THR A 371 4.82 18.84 19.91
CA THR A 371 3.78 19.87 19.75
C THR A 371 4.34 21.21 20.16
N ARG A 372 5.36 21.67 19.46
CA ARG A 372 5.95 23.01 19.62
C ARG A 372 6.17 23.62 18.25
N CYS A 373 5.50 24.72 18.10
CA CYS A 373 5.56 25.66 17.01
C CYS A 373 4.83 25.16 15.75
N ARG A 374 3.60 25.45 15.75
CA ARG A 374 2.65 25.32 14.63
C ARG A 374 2.87 26.40 13.57
N GLU A 375 4.11 26.83 13.37
CA GLU A 375 4.49 27.66 12.25
C GLU A 375 4.98 26.73 11.14
N TYR A 376 4.30 26.77 10.03
CA TYR A 376 4.70 26.07 8.81
C TYR A 376 5.70 26.93 8.05
N ASP A 377 6.73 26.31 7.49
CA ASP A 377 7.60 26.97 6.53
C ASP A 377 6.82 27.30 5.25
N ALA A 378 5.95 26.37 4.80
CA ALA A 378 5.06 26.63 3.67
C ALA A 378 3.69 25.98 3.81
N LEU A 379 2.68 26.67 3.27
CA LEU A 379 1.34 26.17 2.97
C LEU A 379 1.26 25.91 1.46
N ILE A 380 0.94 24.68 1.06
CA ILE A 380 0.86 24.28 -0.35
C ILE A 380 -0.60 24.26 -0.79
N CYS A 381 -0.93 24.95 -1.88
CA CYS A 381 -2.26 25.02 -2.48
C CYS A 381 -2.21 24.52 -3.92
N GLY A 382 -3.08 23.58 -4.28
CA GLY A 382 -3.22 23.03 -5.63
C GLY A 382 -4.52 22.26 -5.80
N TYR A 383 -4.62 21.46 -6.86
CA TYR A 383 -5.77 20.56 -7.10
C TYR A 383 -5.49 19.17 -6.50
N PHE A 384 -5.29 19.12 -5.17
CA PHE A 384 -4.85 17.92 -4.46
C PHE A 384 -5.99 17.21 -3.72
N GLY A 385 -5.87 15.88 -3.60
CA GLY A 385 -6.82 15.05 -2.86
C GLY A 385 -8.04 14.58 -3.66
N TYR A 386 -8.05 14.80 -4.96
CA TYR A 386 -9.12 14.34 -5.87
C TYR A 386 -8.82 13.01 -6.57
N GLY A 387 -7.68 12.38 -6.28
CA GLY A 387 -7.30 11.11 -6.90
C GLY A 387 -6.76 11.24 -8.33
N ASN A 388 -6.43 12.45 -8.78
CA ASN A 388 -5.73 12.67 -10.03
C ASN A 388 -4.24 12.36 -9.83
N MET A 389 -3.76 11.32 -10.49
CA MET A 389 -2.39 10.82 -10.33
C MET A 389 -1.34 11.87 -10.72
N GLY A 390 -1.62 12.69 -11.73
CA GLY A 390 -0.72 13.76 -12.15
C GLY A 390 -0.53 14.84 -11.09
N ASP A 391 -1.62 15.36 -10.53
CA ASP A 391 -1.57 16.40 -9.50
C ASP A 391 -0.94 15.86 -8.20
N GLU A 392 -1.23 14.61 -7.83
CA GLU A 392 -0.58 13.95 -6.69
C GLU A 392 0.92 13.74 -6.94
N ALA A 393 1.32 13.44 -8.18
CA ALA A 393 2.73 13.31 -8.56
C ALA A 393 3.49 14.65 -8.45
N VAL A 394 2.85 15.75 -8.87
CA VAL A 394 3.38 17.11 -8.71
C VAL A 394 3.56 17.44 -7.22
N LEU A 395 2.57 17.15 -6.38
CA LEU A 395 2.66 17.35 -4.93
C LEU A 395 3.81 16.54 -4.33
N GLY A 396 3.90 15.27 -4.68
CA GLY A 396 4.97 14.38 -4.20
C GLY A 396 6.35 14.83 -4.64
N GLY A 397 6.50 15.28 -5.90
CA GLY A 397 7.73 15.86 -6.43
C GLY A 397 8.16 17.12 -5.67
N LEU A 398 7.20 18.04 -5.44
CA LEU A 398 7.42 19.28 -4.69
C LEU A 398 7.87 18.99 -3.25
N ILE A 399 7.15 18.14 -2.53
CA ILE A 399 7.47 17.82 -1.12
C ILE A 399 8.86 17.17 -1.03
N ARG A 400 9.19 16.23 -1.91
CA ARG A 400 10.50 15.57 -1.94
C ARG A 400 11.61 16.59 -2.22
N GLY A 401 11.53 17.35 -3.31
CA GLY A 401 12.55 18.30 -3.68
C GLY A 401 12.80 19.39 -2.62
N LEU A 402 11.77 19.77 -1.86
CA LEU A 402 11.90 20.66 -0.73
C LEU A 402 12.59 19.99 0.47
N ARG A 403 12.25 18.73 0.78
CA ARG A 403 12.86 17.97 1.89
C ARG A 403 14.32 17.61 1.62
N GLU A 404 14.69 17.33 0.39
CA GLU A 404 16.09 17.10 0.01
C GLU A 404 16.98 18.31 0.27
N ARG A 405 16.42 19.53 0.15
CA ARG A 405 17.16 20.79 0.38
C ARG A 405 17.02 21.32 1.82
N LYS A 406 15.93 21.00 2.48
CA LYS A 406 15.64 21.37 3.87
C LYS A 406 14.91 20.22 4.56
N PRO A 407 15.65 19.22 5.12
CA PRO A 407 15.06 18.00 5.69
C PRO A 407 14.05 18.25 6.82
N ASP A 408 14.22 19.31 7.58
CA ASP A 408 13.36 19.73 8.69
C ASP A 408 12.19 20.64 8.28
N ILE A 409 11.95 20.82 6.96
CA ILE A 409 10.90 21.69 6.44
C ILE A 409 9.51 21.25 6.91
N ARG A 410 8.76 22.21 7.47
CA ARG A 410 7.39 21.98 7.96
C ARG A 410 6.38 22.45 6.93
N LEU A 411 5.65 21.50 6.38
CA LEU A 411 4.69 21.71 5.30
C LEU A 411 3.27 21.44 5.76
N CYS A 412 2.34 22.28 5.31
CA CYS A 412 0.91 22.04 5.40
C CYS A 412 0.32 22.05 4.00
N VAL A 413 -0.60 21.11 3.67
CA VAL A 413 -1.19 21.00 2.35
C VAL A 413 -2.70 21.23 2.40
N MET A 414 -3.18 22.13 1.54
CA MET A 414 -4.61 22.34 1.29
C MET A 414 -5.09 21.23 0.33
N THR A 415 -6.00 20.39 0.76
CA THR A 415 -6.41 19.20 0.01
C THR A 415 -7.91 18.89 0.17
N ALA A 416 -8.50 18.20 -0.80
CA ALA A 416 -9.86 17.69 -0.72
C ALA A 416 -9.97 16.44 0.18
N SER A 417 -8.86 15.72 0.38
CA SER A 417 -8.81 14.47 1.17
C SER A 417 -7.71 14.53 2.24
N PRO A 418 -7.90 15.30 3.34
CA PRO A 418 -6.87 15.55 4.35
C PRO A 418 -6.20 14.28 4.89
N GLY A 419 -6.99 13.29 5.30
CA GLY A 419 -6.47 12.06 5.86
C GLY A 419 -5.63 11.24 4.87
N LYS A 420 -6.01 11.19 3.59
CA LYS A 420 -5.24 10.50 2.54
C LYS A 420 -3.94 11.23 2.26
N THR A 421 -4.00 12.54 2.03
CA THR A 421 -2.82 13.36 1.72
C THR A 421 -1.80 13.35 2.86
N ALA A 422 -2.27 13.48 4.11
CA ALA A 422 -1.39 13.42 5.28
C ALA A 422 -0.63 12.11 5.38
N ARG A 423 -1.31 10.99 5.14
CA ARG A 423 -0.70 9.65 5.15
C ARG A 423 0.28 9.44 4.02
N THR A 424 -0.12 9.84 2.80
CA THR A 424 0.70 9.60 1.60
C THR A 424 2.00 10.38 1.63
N PHE A 425 1.98 11.62 2.12
CA PHE A 425 3.12 12.55 2.02
C PHE A 425 3.78 12.89 3.36
N CYS A 426 3.25 12.37 4.47
CA CYS A 426 3.74 12.67 5.83
C CYS A 426 3.81 14.18 6.10
N VAL A 427 2.71 14.90 5.83
CA VAL A 427 2.57 16.33 5.99
C VAL A 427 1.31 16.68 6.76
N ASP A 428 1.30 17.85 7.41
CA ASP A 428 0.07 18.40 7.95
C ASP A 428 -0.88 18.83 6.82
N THR A 429 -2.18 18.77 7.07
CA THR A 429 -3.17 19.05 6.05
C THR A 429 -4.33 19.88 6.58
N VAL A 430 -4.94 20.64 5.69
CA VAL A 430 -6.18 21.37 5.95
C VAL A 430 -7.17 21.09 4.82
N TYR A 431 -8.45 20.88 5.18
CA TYR A 431 -9.49 20.72 4.18
C TYR A 431 -9.66 22.02 3.40
N ARG A 432 -9.51 21.93 2.08
CA ARG A 432 -9.44 23.11 1.19
C ARG A 432 -10.66 24.04 1.23
N PHE A 433 -11.82 23.54 1.62
CA PHE A 433 -13.06 24.33 1.74
C PHE A 433 -13.39 24.72 3.20
N ASP A 434 -12.61 24.31 4.18
CA ASP A 434 -12.65 24.88 5.53
C ASP A 434 -11.91 26.22 5.56
N MET A 435 -12.60 27.28 5.17
CA MET A 435 -12.00 28.59 5.05
C MET A 435 -11.46 29.15 6.38
N ALA A 436 -12.03 28.73 7.51
CA ALA A 436 -11.53 29.10 8.84
C ALA A 436 -10.21 28.39 9.15
N GLY A 437 -10.14 27.09 8.91
CA GLY A 437 -8.92 26.28 9.03
C GLY A 437 -7.83 26.74 8.06
N VAL A 438 -8.15 27.00 6.79
CA VAL A 438 -7.23 27.54 5.78
C VAL A 438 -6.64 28.88 6.24
N ARG A 439 -7.47 29.80 6.74
CA ARG A 439 -6.99 31.10 7.23
C ARG A 439 -6.12 30.97 8.49
N ALA A 440 -6.44 30.02 9.37
CA ALA A 440 -5.60 29.68 10.52
C ALA A 440 -4.25 29.12 10.10
N ALA A 441 -4.20 28.21 9.10
CA ALA A 441 -2.97 27.69 8.53
C ALA A 441 -2.15 28.78 7.84
N MET A 442 -2.78 29.71 7.09
CA MET A 442 -2.11 30.86 6.48
C MET A 442 -1.40 31.72 7.53
N LYS A 443 -2.07 32.06 8.65
CA LYS A 443 -1.47 32.85 9.74
C LYS A 443 -0.27 32.18 10.41
N LYS A 444 -0.15 30.87 10.29
CA LYS A 444 0.92 30.04 10.84
C LYS A 444 2.02 29.69 9.83
N SER A 445 1.89 30.13 8.57
CA SER A 445 2.80 29.79 7.47
C SER A 445 3.58 31.01 7.01
N ARG A 446 4.86 30.81 6.62
CA ARG A 446 5.73 31.88 6.07
C ARG A 446 5.48 32.12 4.59
N LEU A 447 5.33 31.03 3.82
CA LEU A 447 5.20 31.03 2.37
C LEU A 447 3.91 30.31 1.95
N LEU A 448 3.18 30.86 0.97
CA LEU A 448 2.21 30.11 0.18
C LEU A 448 2.90 29.60 -1.10
N ILE A 449 2.94 28.31 -1.31
CA ILE A 449 3.30 27.69 -2.59
C ILE A 449 2.00 27.39 -3.32
N PHE A 450 1.75 28.14 -4.38
CA PHE A 450 0.56 28.02 -5.20
C PHE A 450 0.96 27.33 -6.51
N GLY A 451 0.60 26.07 -6.65
CA GLY A 451 1.06 25.37 -7.84
C GLY A 451 0.67 23.94 -7.98
N GLY A 452 1.18 23.40 -9.07
CA GLY A 452 0.87 22.08 -9.53
C GLY A 452 -0.45 22.04 -10.29
N GLY A 453 -0.38 22.26 -11.59
CA GLY A 453 -1.54 22.14 -12.45
C GLY A 453 -1.86 23.43 -13.23
N ASN A 454 -3.08 23.51 -13.73
CA ASN A 454 -3.56 24.65 -14.50
C ASN A 454 -4.70 25.33 -13.74
N LEU A 455 -4.34 26.06 -12.70
CA LEU A 455 -5.29 26.61 -11.73
C LEU A 455 -5.85 27.98 -12.15
N LEU A 456 -5.10 28.71 -13.01
CA LEU A 456 -5.43 30.06 -13.47
C LEU A 456 -6.19 29.99 -14.81
N GLN A 457 -7.41 29.46 -14.78
CA GLN A 457 -8.28 29.29 -15.95
C GLN A 457 -9.75 29.38 -15.54
N ASP A 458 -10.63 29.77 -16.48
CA ASP A 458 -12.07 29.89 -16.27
C ASP A 458 -12.91 28.98 -17.20
N SER A 459 -12.26 28.22 -18.06
CA SER A 459 -12.93 27.30 -19.00
C SER A 459 -13.68 26.16 -18.29
N THR A 460 -13.24 25.74 -17.12
CA THR A 460 -13.94 24.73 -16.31
C THR A 460 -14.99 25.37 -15.41
N SER A 461 -14.63 26.47 -14.71
CA SER A 461 -15.53 27.17 -13.79
C SER A 461 -14.96 28.52 -13.34
N ASN A 462 -15.73 29.58 -13.50
CA ASN A 462 -15.43 30.88 -12.93
C ASN A 462 -15.31 30.84 -11.39
N ALA A 463 -16.09 29.98 -10.72
CA ALA A 463 -16.03 29.81 -9.29
C ALA A 463 -14.68 29.23 -8.84
N SER A 464 -14.12 28.28 -9.59
CA SER A 464 -12.79 27.72 -9.34
C SER A 464 -11.71 28.78 -9.44
N LEU A 465 -11.69 29.60 -10.51
CA LEU A 465 -10.72 30.67 -10.66
C LEU A 465 -10.82 31.68 -9.51
N ARG A 466 -12.04 32.12 -9.15
CA ARG A 466 -12.27 33.04 -8.03
C ARG A 466 -11.77 32.49 -6.71
N TYR A 467 -11.96 31.20 -6.45
CA TYR A 467 -11.43 30.53 -5.26
C TYR A 467 -9.90 30.61 -5.20
N TYR A 468 -9.20 30.25 -6.28
CA TYR A 468 -7.73 30.31 -6.29
C TYR A 468 -7.18 31.74 -6.19
N LEU A 469 -7.80 32.70 -6.85
CA LEU A 469 -7.44 34.10 -6.70
C LEU A 469 -7.69 34.64 -5.28
N TYR A 470 -8.78 34.17 -4.63
CA TYR A 470 -9.03 34.49 -3.23
C TYR A 470 -7.93 33.93 -2.31
N ILE A 471 -7.46 32.70 -2.53
CA ILE A 471 -6.36 32.11 -1.75
C ILE A 471 -5.08 32.93 -1.88
N LEU A 472 -4.67 33.30 -3.10
CA LEU A 472 -3.49 34.14 -3.33
C LEU A 472 -3.58 35.49 -2.60
N ARG A 473 -4.72 36.19 -2.73
CA ARG A 473 -4.96 37.48 -2.05
C ARG A 473 -5.00 37.34 -0.54
N SER A 474 -5.63 36.28 -0.02
CA SER A 474 -5.71 36.02 1.42
C SER A 474 -4.34 35.74 2.04
N ALA A 475 -3.47 35.01 1.35
CA ALA A 475 -2.11 34.79 1.80
C ALA A 475 -1.33 36.09 1.95
N LYS A 476 -1.41 36.99 0.96
CA LYS A 476 -0.82 38.33 1.05
C LYS A 476 -1.40 39.16 2.22
N SER A 477 -2.72 39.10 2.41
CA SER A 477 -3.36 39.82 3.54
C SER A 477 -2.95 39.24 4.91
N CYS A 478 -2.50 38.00 4.97
CA CYS A 478 -1.92 37.37 6.16
C CYS A 478 -0.40 37.63 6.32
N GLY A 479 0.20 38.41 5.44
CA GLY A 479 1.63 38.73 5.49
C GLY A 479 2.56 37.64 4.99
N MET A 480 2.04 36.65 4.26
CA MET A 480 2.84 35.58 3.69
C MET A 480 3.58 36.02 2.43
N LYS A 481 4.78 35.46 2.19
CA LYS A 481 5.36 35.45 0.85
C LYS A 481 4.55 34.49 -0.03
N THR A 482 4.57 34.69 -1.34
CA THR A 482 3.78 33.88 -2.29
C THR A 482 4.63 33.45 -3.47
N ALA A 483 4.66 32.15 -3.76
CA ALA A 483 5.31 31.58 -4.92
C ALA A 483 4.25 30.84 -5.77
N VAL A 484 4.11 31.25 -7.03
CA VAL A 484 3.40 30.47 -8.05
C VAL A 484 4.40 29.49 -8.64
N TYR A 485 4.14 28.21 -8.47
CA TYR A 485 5.08 27.14 -8.79
C TYR A 485 4.59 26.26 -9.91
N SER A 486 5.36 26.20 -11.01
CA SER A 486 5.15 25.34 -12.16
C SER A 486 3.68 25.31 -12.62
N ASN A 487 3.07 26.49 -12.78
CA ASN A 487 1.66 26.63 -13.11
C ASN A 487 1.46 26.93 -14.60
N GLY A 488 0.25 26.62 -15.10
CA GLY A 488 -0.22 27.07 -16.41
C GLY A 488 -1.27 28.19 -16.28
N ILE A 489 -1.41 29.02 -17.31
CA ILE A 489 -2.46 30.05 -17.43
C ILE A 489 -3.36 29.74 -18.62
N GLY A 490 -4.66 29.73 -18.37
CA GLY A 490 -5.68 29.63 -19.41
C GLY A 490 -6.10 28.19 -19.78
N PRO A 491 -7.09 28.05 -20.69
CA PRO A 491 -7.78 29.13 -21.36
C PRO A 491 -8.51 30.08 -20.40
N VAL A 492 -8.43 31.39 -20.72
CA VAL A 492 -9.21 32.41 -20.00
C VAL A 492 -10.17 33.02 -21.02
N LEU A 493 -11.46 32.79 -20.82
CA LEU A 493 -12.53 33.14 -21.73
C LEU A 493 -13.03 34.58 -21.52
N GLU A 494 -13.03 35.04 -20.27
CA GLU A 494 -13.47 36.39 -19.90
C GLU A 494 -12.30 37.34 -19.73
N ALA A 495 -12.29 38.45 -20.46
CA ALA A 495 -11.25 39.49 -20.37
C ALA A 495 -11.07 40.03 -18.92
N ALA A 496 -12.16 40.21 -18.19
CA ALA A 496 -12.11 40.65 -16.79
C ALA A 496 -11.37 39.66 -15.86
N ASN A 497 -11.29 38.39 -16.22
CA ASN A 497 -10.54 37.39 -15.48
C ASN A 497 -9.03 37.50 -15.75
N LEU A 498 -8.61 37.92 -16.96
CA LEU A 498 -7.20 38.23 -17.22
C LEU A 498 -6.70 39.37 -16.35
N GLU A 499 -7.48 40.44 -16.17
CA GLU A 499 -7.12 41.54 -15.28
C GLU A 499 -7.01 41.08 -13.81
N ARG A 500 -7.92 40.21 -13.36
CA ARG A 500 -7.88 39.63 -12.02
C ARG A 500 -6.66 38.75 -11.79
N ILE A 501 -6.29 37.95 -12.80
CA ILE A 501 -5.08 37.13 -12.80
C ILE A 501 -3.84 38.02 -12.77
N ALA A 502 -3.77 39.06 -13.63
CA ALA A 502 -2.68 40.01 -13.68
C ALA A 502 -2.44 40.67 -12.31
N ALA A 503 -3.53 41.16 -11.67
CA ALA A 503 -3.44 41.80 -10.35
C ALA A 503 -2.96 40.82 -9.25
N ALA A 504 -3.34 39.54 -9.33
CA ALA A 504 -2.90 38.52 -8.37
C ALA A 504 -1.44 38.12 -8.60
N LEU A 505 -1.01 37.91 -9.84
CA LEU A 505 0.36 37.55 -10.19
C LEU A 505 1.35 38.69 -9.93
N SER A 506 0.97 39.94 -10.23
CA SER A 506 1.80 41.10 -9.96
C SER A 506 2.17 41.23 -8.47
N ALA A 507 1.32 40.75 -7.58
CA ALA A 507 1.56 40.75 -6.14
C ALA A 507 2.40 39.56 -5.64
N CYS A 508 2.71 38.58 -6.50
CA CYS A 508 3.48 37.38 -6.08
C CYS A 508 4.98 37.68 -6.02
N ASP A 509 5.66 37.04 -5.05
CA ASP A 509 7.11 37.25 -4.84
C ASP A 509 7.95 36.42 -5.81
N SER A 510 7.41 35.29 -6.29
CA SER A 510 8.05 34.41 -7.30
C SER A 510 6.99 33.77 -8.18
N ILE A 511 7.28 33.64 -9.47
CA ILE A 511 6.37 33.03 -10.45
C ILE A 511 7.18 32.10 -11.34
N SER A 512 6.80 30.84 -11.40
CA SER A 512 7.32 29.92 -12.43
C SER A 512 6.18 29.29 -13.24
N MET A 513 6.37 29.29 -14.56
CA MET A 513 5.42 28.75 -15.54
C MET A 513 6.02 27.53 -16.21
N ARG A 514 5.22 26.46 -16.37
CA ARG A 514 5.71 25.18 -16.89
C ARG A 514 5.69 25.04 -18.42
N GLU A 515 5.23 26.06 -19.11
CA GLU A 515 5.14 26.09 -20.59
C GLU A 515 5.37 27.50 -21.11
N ASN A 516 5.93 27.59 -22.32
CA ASN A 516 6.31 28.87 -22.91
C ASN A 516 5.14 29.84 -23.10
N ARG A 517 3.98 29.34 -23.52
CA ARG A 517 2.77 30.19 -23.73
C ARG A 517 2.31 30.85 -22.43
N SER A 518 2.26 30.11 -21.32
CA SER A 518 1.90 30.66 -20.01
C SER A 518 2.97 31.62 -19.48
N PHE A 519 4.24 31.37 -19.80
CA PHE A 519 5.35 32.23 -19.44
C PHE A 519 5.28 33.59 -20.15
N GLU A 520 5.10 33.61 -21.48
CA GLU A 520 4.96 34.85 -22.26
C GLU A 520 3.68 35.63 -21.86
N LEU A 521 2.59 34.91 -21.60
CA LEU A 521 1.37 35.53 -21.10
C LEU A 521 1.59 36.14 -19.69
N ALA A 522 2.27 35.45 -18.78
CA ALA A 522 2.57 35.99 -17.45
C ALA A 522 3.44 37.25 -17.52
N LYS A 523 4.44 37.27 -18.41
CA LYS A 523 5.26 38.45 -18.66
C LYS A 523 4.44 39.63 -19.19
N SER A 524 3.56 39.39 -20.16
CA SER A 524 2.70 40.44 -20.69
C SER A 524 1.71 41.01 -19.68
N LEU A 525 1.17 40.13 -18.80
CA LEU A 525 0.24 40.52 -17.73
C LEU A 525 0.93 41.24 -16.56
N CYS A 526 2.21 40.93 -16.30
CA CYS A 526 2.95 41.45 -15.15
C CYS A 526 4.33 41.97 -15.52
N PRO A 527 4.45 43.00 -16.40
CA PRO A 527 5.72 43.46 -16.96
C PRO A 527 6.68 44.04 -15.87
N GLN A 528 6.16 44.44 -14.73
CA GLN A 528 6.96 44.95 -13.61
C GLN A 528 7.53 43.85 -12.70
N ASN A 529 7.02 42.63 -12.78
CA ASN A 529 7.50 41.55 -11.96
C ASN A 529 8.69 40.84 -12.65
N LYS A 530 9.91 41.09 -12.11
CA LYS A 530 11.16 40.52 -12.64
C LYS A 530 11.39 39.05 -12.25
N ASN A 531 10.57 38.50 -11.35
CA ASN A 531 10.73 37.15 -10.81
C ASN A 531 9.84 36.11 -11.51
N ILE A 532 9.62 36.29 -12.83
CA ILE A 532 8.89 35.33 -13.68
C ILE A 532 9.90 34.46 -14.41
N ARG A 533 9.78 33.15 -14.26
CA ARG A 533 10.68 32.16 -14.83
C ARG A 533 9.92 31.09 -15.63
N LEU A 534 10.58 30.55 -16.63
CA LEU A 534 10.15 29.37 -17.33
C LEU A 534 10.76 28.13 -16.68
N THR A 535 9.98 27.10 -16.40
CA THR A 535 10.41 25.87 -15.79
C THR A 535 9.71 24.69 -16.47
N PHE A 536 9.98 23.49 -16.00
CA PHE A 536 9.27 22.28 -16.38
C PHE A 536 8.42 21.73 -15.23
N ASP A 537 7.51 20.83 -15.56
CA ASP A 537 6.67 20.16 -14.58
C ASP A 537 7.52 19.25 -13.69
N PRO A 538 7.37 19.31 -12.35
CA PRO A 538 8.18 18.52 -11.42
C PRO A 538 7.95 17.00 -11.54
N VAL A 539 6.95 16.54 -12.25
CA VAL A 539 6.78 15.12 -12.58
C VAL A 539 7.96 14.58 -13.39
N LEU A 540 8.68 15.45 -14.16
CA LEU A 540 9.91 15.06 -14.88
C LEU A 540 11.05 14.61 -13.95
N LEU A 541 11.01 14.98 -12.68
CA LEU A 541 11.97 14.52 -11.66
C LEU A 541 11.68 13.10 -11.15
N ARG A 542 10.61 12.47 -11.64
CA ARG A 542 10.25 11.10 -11.28
C ARG A 542 10.82 10.14 -12.32
N GLU A 543 11.62 9.20 -11.86
CA GLU A 543 12.14 8.10 -12.69
C GLU A 543 11.44 6.80 -12.33
N SER A 544 11.40 5.87 -13.27
CA SER A 544 11.08 4.49 -12.96
C SER A 544 12.18 3.93 -12.06
N ASP A 545 11.84 3.31 -10.96
CA ASP A 545 12.80 2.69 -10.03
C ASP A 545 13.45 1.41 -10.58
N GLY A 546 13.03 0.98 -11.78
CA GLY A 546 13.51 -0.23 -12.44
C GLY A 546 13.18 -1.54 -11.72
N LYS A 547 12.50 -1.46 -10.57
CA LYS A 547 12.14 -2.63 -9.74
C LYS A 547 10.77 -3.20 -10.07
N ASN A 548 9.97 -2.46 -10.84
CA ASN A 548 8.57 -2.77 -11.09
C ASN A 548 8.42 -3.38 -12.48
N ASP A 549 8.43 -4.72 -12.58
CA ASP A 549 8.12 -5.45 -13.81
C ASP A 549 6.62 -5.58 -14.01
N ILE A 550 5.93 -4.43 -14.11
CA ILE A 550 4.49 -4.40 -14.37
C ILE A 550 4.16 -4.95 -15.77
N ALA A 551 5.04 -4.72 -16.75
CA ALA A 551 4.85 -5.23 -18.11
C ALA A 551 4.86 -6.76 -18.12
N GLY A 552 5.85 -7.39 -17.50
CA GLY A 552 5.92 -8.85 -17.35
C GLY A 552 4.73 -9.41 -16.55
N THR A 553 4.32 -8.75 -15.47
CA THR A 553 3.14 -9.15 -14.68
C THR A 553 1.84 -9.13 -15.51
N LEU A 554 1.75 -8.23 -16.47
CA LEU A 554 0.60 -8.09 -17.39
C LEU A 554 0.76 -8.93 -18.68
N GLY A 555 1.80 -9.75 -18.78
CA GLY A 555 2.09 -10.55 -19.98
C GLY A 555 2.38 -9.69 -21.22
N LEU A 556 3.05 -8.54 -21.02
CA LEU A 556 3.45 -7.60 -22.08
C LEU A 556 4.93 -7.76 -22.40
N GLU A 557 5.26 -7.80 -23.67
CA GLU A 557 6.63 -7.81 -24.14
C GLU A 557 7.10 -6.38 -24.42
N LYS A 558 8.33 -6.05 -24.04
CA LYS A 558 8.96 -4.75 -24.29
C LYS A 558 8.94 -4.36 -25.76
N GLY A 559 8.46 -3.16 -26.05
CA GLY A 559 8.33 -2.63 -27.42
C GLY A 559 7.24 -3.29 -28.26
N LYS A 560 6.45 -4.22 -27.72
CA LYS A 560 5.35 -4.91 -28.44
C LYS A 560 3.96 -4.43 -28.03
N TYR A 561 3.89 -3.32 -27.34
CA TYR A 561 2.61 -2.69 -26.97
C TYR A 561 2.72 -1.17 -27.05
N PHE A 562 1.58 -0.51 -27.14
CA PHE A 562 1.47 0.93 -27.01
C PHE A 562 0.42 1.30 -25.98
N VAL A 563 0.60 2.45 -25.36
CA VAL A 563 -0.26 2.91 -24.27
C VAL A 563 -1.29 3.91 -24.77
N ILE A 564 -2.52 3.81 -24.29
CA ILE A 564 -3.59 4.78 -24.51
C ILE A 564 -4.04 5.31 -23.16
N SER A 565 -3.95 6.64 -22.96
CA SER A 565 -4.45 7.33 -21.78
C SER A 565 -5.61 8.25 -22.16
N PRO A 566 -6.85 7.73 -22.18
CA PRO A 566 -8.01 8.49 -22.65
C PRO A 566 -8.56 9.42 -21.55
N ARG A 567 -9.35 10.39 -21.99
CA ARG A 567 -10.25 11.18 -21.15
C ARG A 567 -11.66 11.01 -21.70
N GLU A 568 -12.68 11.26 -20.88
CA GLU A 568 -14.06 11.28 -21.35
C GLU A 568 -14.24 12.35 -22.42
N ILE A 569 -14.70 11.91 -23.59
CA ILE A 569 -15.11 12.71 -24.73
C ILE A 569 -16.41 12.12 -25.29
N ASP A 570 -17.02 12.72 -26.28
CA ASP A 570 -18.22 12.19 -26.89
C ASP A 570 -18.00 10.80 -27.51
N ARG A 571 -19.08 10.01 -27.55
CA ARG A 571 -19.04 8.61 -28.00
C ARG A 571 -18.50 8.44 -29.44
N PHE A 572 -18.73 9.42 -30.32
CA PHE A 572 -18.29 9.36 -31.70
C PHE A 572 -16.76 9.53 -31.80
N SER A 573 -16.21 10.48 -31.06
CA SER A 573 -14.76 10.69 -30.95
C SER A 573 -14.06 9.50 -30.27
N MET A 574 -14.70 8.90 -29.29
CA MET A 574 -14.21 7.64 -28.65
C MET A 574 -14.13 6.51 -29.69
N LYS A 575 -15.14 6.34 -30.51
CA LYS A 575 -15.15 5.32 -31.58
C LYS A 575 -14.02 5.52 -32.57
N LYS A 576 -13.77 6.79 -33.01
CA LYS A 576 -12.65 7.11 -33.91
C LYS A 576 -11.29 6.72 -33.29
N LEU A 577 -11.10 6.99 -32.00
CA LEU A 577 -9.87 6.58 -31.28
C LEU A 577 -9.73 5.06 -31.25
N ALA A 578 -10.82 4.33 -31.00
CA ALA A 578 -10.81 2.88 -31.00
C ALA A 578 -10.49 2.31 -32.39
N ASP A 579 -11.11 2.84 -33.45
CA ASP A 579 -10.85 2.41 -34.81
C ASP A 579 -9.39 2.71 -35.23
N ALA A 580 -8.85 3.88 -34.87
CA ALA A 580 -7.44 4.21 -35.10
C ALA A 580 -6.50 3.26 -34.31
N ALA A 581 -6.82 2.96 -33.07
CA ALA A 581 -6.03 2.01 -32.26
C ALA A 581 -6.00 0.62 -32.87
N ASN A 582 -7.13 0.14 -33.43
CA ASN A 582 -7.21 -1.13 -34.15
C ASN A 582 -6.36 -1.12 -35.44
N LEU A 583 -6.37 -0.03 -36.20
CA LEU A 583 -5.53 0.15 -37.38
C LEU A 583 -4.04 0.08 -37.02
N ILE A 584 -3.63 0.81 -36.00
CA ILE A 584 -2.25 0.86 -35.51
C ILE A 584 -1.81 -0.53 -34.99
N ALA A 585 -2.63 -1.17 -34.14
CA ALA A 585 -2.38 -2.48 -33.61
C ALA A 585 -2.14 -3.51 -34.71
N LYS A 586 -2.99 -3.52 -35.73
CA LYS A 586 -2.88 -4.43 -36.88
C LYS A 586 -1.64 -4.12 -37.75
N LYS A 587 -1.36 -2.83 -38.00
CA LYS A 587 -0.24 -2.42 -38.86
C LYS A 587 1.12 -2.76 -38.25
N TYR A 588 1.30 -2.57 -36.96
CA TYR A 588 2.59 -2.68 -36.27
C TYR A 588 2.72 -3.95 -35.42
N GLY A 589 1.67 -4.77 -35.31
CA GLY A 589 1.66 -5.92 -34.42
C GLY A 589 1.80 -5.56 -32.93
N LEU A 590 1.27 -4.39 -32.56
CA LEU A 590 1.39 -3.87 -31.19
C LEU A 590 0.10 -4.12 -30.40
N ARG A 591 0.22 -4.53 -29.14
CA ARG A 591 -0.91 -4.71 -28.23
C ARG A 591 -1.33 -3.36 -27.63
N PRO A 592 -2.62 -2.94 -27.73
CA PRO A 592 -3.11 -1.74 -27.06
C PRO A 592 -3.24 -1.94 -25.54
N VAL A 593 -2.73 -0.99 -24.74
CA VAL A 593 -2.81 -1.01 -23.28
C VAL A 593 -3.44 0.30 -22.80
N LEU A 594 -4.56 0.23 -22.11
CA LEU A 594 -5.27 1.40 -21.60
C LEU A 594 -4.92 1.65 -20.14
N ILE A 595 -4.64 2.91 -19.81
CA ILE A 595 -4.32 3.35 -18.45
C ILE A 595 -5.22 4.50 -18.00
N ALA A 596 -5.63 4.51 -16.72
CA ALA A 596 -6.43 5.59 -16.12
C ALA A 596 -5.55 6.46 -15.22
N MET A 597 -5.43 7.75 -15.51
CA MET A 597 -4.70 8.73 -14.69
C MET A 597 -5.54 9.28 -13.54
N GLN A 598 -6.85 9.35 -13.73
CA GLN A 598 -7.83 9.69 -12.69
C GLN A 598 -8.83 8.54 -12.58
N ARG A 599 -8.61 7.66 -11.64
CA ARG A 599 -9.27 6.35 -11.58
C ARG A 599 -10.79 6.42 -11.70
N ASP A 600 -11.41 7.30 -10.93
CA ASP A 600 -12.89 7.36 -10.84
C ASP A 600 -13.51 7.91 -12.16
N GLU A 601 -12.79 8.73 -12.91
CA GLU A 601 -13.24 9.31 -14.20
C GLU A 601 -12.79 8.46 -15.39
N ASP A 602 -11.51 8.08 -15.45
CA ASP A 602 -10.92 7.49 -16.64
C ASP A 602 -11.13 5.97 -16.75
N LEU A 603 -11.30 5.25 -15.64
CA LEU A 603 -11.44 3.80 -15.69
C LEU A 603 -12.69 3.32 -16.39
N PRO A 604 -13.87 3.94 -16.20
CA PRO A 604 -15.05 3.63 -17.02
C PRO A 604 -14.80 3.85 -18.52
N VAL A 605 -14.07 4.92 -18.88
CA VAL A 605 -13.69 5.24 -20.25
C VAL A 605 -12.75 4.17 -20.84
N CYS A 606 -11.73 3.78 -20.08
CA CYS A 606 -10.82 2.71 -20.48
C CYS A 606 -11.54 1.38 -20.73
N ARG A 607 -12.49 1.02 -19.86
CA ARG A 607 -13.29 -0.22 -20.02
C ARG A 607 -14.21 -0.17 -21.23
N ALA A 608 -14.83 0.98 -21.48
CA ALA A 608 -15.67 1.18 -22.67
C ALA A 608 -14.84 1.05 -23.96
N LEU A 609 -13.69 1.74 -24.02
CA LEU A 609 -12.77 1.64 -25.17
C LEU A 609 -12.24 0.23 -25.37
N ALA A 610 -11.93 -0.49 -24.29
CA ALA A 610 -11.43 -1.87 -24.38
C ALA A 610 -12.43 -2.81 -25.07
N GLY A 611 -13.74 -2.55 -24.95
CA GLY A 611 -14.77 -3.29 -25.66
C GLY A 611 -14.73 -3.10 -27.18
N ASP A 612 -14.23 -1.95 -27.65
CA ASP A 612 -14.15 -1.57 -29.08
C ASP A 612 -12.74 -1.81 -29.67
N ILE A 613 -11.73 -2.10 -28.87
CA ILE A 613 -10.33 -2.29 -29.28
C ILE A 613 -9.93 -3.76 -29.12
N ALA A 614 -9.72 -4.43 -30.24
CA ALA A 614 -9.38 -5.86 -30.26
C ALA A 614 -8.04 -6.16 -29.56
N GLY A 615 -8.02 -7.17 -28.69
CA GLY A 615 -6.82 -7.60 -27.99
C GLY A 615 -6.26 -6.61 -26.96
N SER A 616 -7.01 -5.55 -26.65
CA SER A 616 -6.59 -4.55 -25.68
C SER A 616 -6.53 -5.08 -24.25
N LEU A 617 -5.74 -4.41 -23.42
CA LEU A 617 -5.60 -4.66 -21.99
C LEU A 617 -5.89 -3.38 -21.21
N VAL A 618 -6.67 -3.45 -20.14
CA VAL A 618 -6.85 -2.34 -19.20
C VAL A 618 -5.93 -2.55 -18.01
N ALA A 619 -4.87 -1.76 -17.92
CA ALA A 619 -3.79 -1.90 -16.93
C ALA A 619 -4.02 -1.05 -15.68
N THR A 620 -5.24 -1.03 -15.10
CA THR A 620 -5.57 0.09 -14.23
C THR A 620 -6.16 -0.23 -12.88
N GLU A 621 -6.37 -1.47 -12.54
CA GLU A 621 -7.01 -1.72 -11.25
C GLU A 621 -6.12 -1.29 -10.07
N ASN A 622 -4.79 -1.15 -10.28
CA ASN A 622 -3.84 -0.87 -9.19
C ASN A 622 -2.54 -0.17 -9.63
N THR A 623 -2.57 0.57 -10.72
CA THR A 623 -1.37 1.30 -11.16
C THR A 623 -1.17 2.55 -10.31
N ASP A 624 0.00 2.66 -9.70
CA ASP A 624 0.53 3.92 -9.17
C ASP A 624 1.40 4.62 -10.24
N LEU A 625 1.96 5.77 -9.89
CA LEU A 625 2.81 6.52 -10.81
C LEU A 625 4.04 5.71 -11.28
N GLN A 626 4.63 4.87 -10.41
CA GLN A 626 5.79 4.05 -10.77
C GLN A 626 5.42 2.98 -11.80
N CYS A 627 4.24 2.38 -11.65
CA CYS A 627 3.70 1.46 -12.64
C CYS A 627 3.48 2.14 -14.00
N VAL A 628 2.94 3.37 -14.00
CA VAL A 628 2.75 4.15 -15.25
C VAL A 628 4.10 4.45 -15.90
N LEU A 629 5.09 4.90 -15.14
CA LEU A 629 6.43 5.17 -15.66
C LEU A 629 7.09 3.92 -16.23
N ALA A 630 6.98 2.78 -15.54
CA ALA A 630 7.52 1.50 -15.99
C ALA A 630 6.84 1.02 -17.29
N LEU A 631 5.50 1.08 -17.36
CA LEU A 631 4.75 0.76 -18.58
C LEU A 631 5.16 1.65 -19.76
N LEU A 632 5.33 2.95 -19.53
CA LEU A 632 5.73 3.88 -20.57
C LEU A 632 7.16 3.68 -21.02
N ALA A 633 8.09 3.31 -20.12
CA ALA A 633 9.49 3.07 -20.46
C ALA A 633 9.67 1.91 -21.46
N ASP A 634 8.81 0.91 -21.36
CA ASP A 634 8.84 -0.27 -22.22
C ASP A 634 7.85 -0.23 -23.40
N ALA A 635 7.01 0.79 -23.49
CA ALA A 635 6.05 0.97 -24.57
C ALA A 635 6.73 1.37 -25.89
N ALA A 636 6.14 1.00 -27.01
CA ALA A 636 6.55 1.47 -28.32
C ALA A 636 6.28 2.98 -28.47
N PHE A 637 5.08 3.42 -28.05
CA PHE A 637 4.67 4.83 -28.02
C PHE A 637 3.41 5.01 -27.16
N LEU A 638 3.00 6.29 -26.97
CA LEU A 638 1.82 6.70 -26.21
C LEU A 638 0.86 7.52 -27.08
N ILE A 639 -0.45 7.26 -26.93
CA ILE A 639 -1.55 8.17 -27.34
C ILE A 639 -2.20 8.71 -26.07
N SER A 640 -2.24 10.02 -25.86
CA SER A 640 -2.80 10.58 -24.63
C SER A 640 -3.74 11.75 -24.84
N SER A 641 -4.84 11.74 -24.06
CA SER A 641 -5.73 12.90 -23.86
C SER A 641 -5.47 13.61 -22.52
N ARG A 642 -4.44 13.16 -21.77
CA ARG A 642 -4.05 13.70 -20.47
C ARG A 642 -2.63 14.27 -20.52
N LEU A 643 -2.45 15.54 -20.13
CA LEU A 643 -1.16 16.22 -20.14
C LEU A 643 -0.12 15.50 -19.26
N HIS A 644 -0.46 15.11 -18.03
CA HIS A 644 0.49 14.47 -17.13
C HIS A 644 0.97 13.10 -17.66
N THR A 645 0.18 12.42 -18.50
CA THR A 645 0.67 11.20 -19.15
C THR A 645 1.76 11.50 -20.19
N LEU A 646 1.64 12.62 -20.95
CA LEU A 646 2.70 13.07 -21.84
C LEU A 646 3.98 13.43 -21.07
N ILE A 647 3.83 14.08 -19.91
CA ILE A 647 4.97 14.42 -19.04
C ILE A 647 5.63 13.14 -18.49
N CYS A 648 4.84 12.16 -18.04
CA CYS A 648 5.35 10.85 -17.63
C CYS A 648 6.06 10.13 -18.77
N ALA A 649 5.53 10.20 -20.00
CA ALA A 649 6.17 9.62 -21.18
C ALA A 649 7.52 10.28 -21.49
N THR A 650 7.61 11.61 -21.32
CA THR A 650 8.89 12.31 -21.42
C THR A 650 9.90 11.80 -20.38
N SER A 651 9.48 11.66 -19.12
CA SER A 651 10.34 11.12 -18.07
C SER A 651 10.76 9.67 -18.31
N ALA A 652 9.89 8.87 -18.91
CA ALA A 652 10.12 7.47 -19.29
C ALA A 652 10.81 7.32 -20.68
N VAL A 653 11.11 8.43 -21.37
CA VAL A 653 11.72 8.42 -22.71
C VAL A 653 10.87 7.63 -23.73
N CYS A 654 9.55 7.82 -23.70
CA CYS A 654 8.60 7.17 -24.58
C CYS A 654 8.16 8.13 -25.69
N PRO A 655 8.18 7.74 -26.98
CA PRO A 655 7.56 8.51 -28.04
C PRO A 655 6.07 8.70 -27.80
N MET A 656 5.52 9.86 -28.17
CA MET A 656 4.16 10.19 -27.79
C MET A 656 3.43 11.08 -28.79
N MET A 657 2.10 10.97 -28.78
CA MET A 657 1.19 11.90 -29.44
C MET A 657 0.01 12.24 -28.55
N ALA A 658 -0.62 13.38 -28.82
CA ALA A 658 -1.85 13.77 -28.14
C ALA A 658 -3.09 13.46 -29.02
N TYR A 659 -4.20 13.13 -28.38
CA TYR A 659 -5.54 13.07 -28.96
C TYR A 659 -6.47 13.95 -28.13
N SER A 660 -6.59 15.23 -28.51
CA SER A 660 -7.32 16.23 -27.72
C SER A 660 -7.48 17.55 -28.46
N GLU A 661 -8.55 18.30 -28.19
CA GLU A 661 -8.72 19.73 -28.53
C GLU A 661 -7.98 20.66 -27.55
N ASP A 662 -7.45 20.14 -26.43
CA ASP A 662 -6.82 20.97 -25.40
C ASP A 662 -5.45 21.50 -25.88
N VAL A 663 -5.38 22.80 -26.06
CA VAL A 663 -4.20 23.53 -26.55
C VAL A 663 -2.96 23.25 -25.68
N LYS A 664 -3.13 22.86 -24.39
CA LYS A 664 -2.01 22.58 -23.48
C LYS A 664 -1.19 21.37 -23.91
N LEU A 665 -1.84 20.33 -24.43
CA LEU A 665 -1.13 19.14 -24.89
C LEU A 665 -0.28 19.48 -26.13
N ARG A 666 -0.83 20.27 -27.05
CA ARG A 666 -0.10 20.76 -28.20
C ARG A 666 1.09 21.64 -27.80
N SER A 667 0.85 22.63 -26.94
CA SER A 667 1.92 23.51 -26.43
C SER A 667 3.02 22.75 -25.71
N TYR A 668 2.69 21.69 -25.00
CA TYR A 668 3.69 20.83 -24.35
C TYR A 668 4.57 20.10 -25.38
N LEU A 669 3.97 19.51 -26.41
CA LEU A 669 4.68 18.80 -27.48
C LEU A 669 5.56 19.74 -28.33
N GLU A 670 5.11 20.97 -28.56
CA GLU A 670 5.89 22.03 -29.20
C GLU A 670 7.06 22.47 -28.29
N TYR A 671 6.79 22.81 -27.04
CA TYR A 671 7.79 23.30 -26.10
C TYR A 671 8.87 22.25 -25.78
N SER A 672 8.51 20.96 -25.74
CA SER A 672 9.47 19.86 -25.57
C SER A 672 10.26 19.52 -26.85
N GLY A 673 10.02 20.21 -27.99
CA GLY A 673 10.70 19.96 -29.25
C GLY A 673 10.27 18.66 -29.97
N ILE A 674 9.32 17.93 -29.43
CA ILE A 674 8.87 16.64 -30.00
C ILE A 674 8.14 16.89 -31.34
N ALA A 675 7.39 17.99 -31.43
CA ALA A 675 6.70 18.38 -32.67
C ALA A 675 7.69 18.62 -33.82
N GLU A 676 8.81 19.28 -33.56
CA GLU A 676 9.87 19.54 -34.53
C GLU A 676 10.51 18.24 -35.01
N ILE A 677 10.86 17.35 -34.11
CA ILE A 677 11.46 16.04 -34.43
C ILE A 677 10.48 15.16 -35.19
N ALA A 678 9.20 15.14 -34.83
CA ALA A 678 8.18 14.39 -35.56
C ALA A 678 7.95 14.92 -36.98
N GLY A 679 8.33 16.16 -37.28
CA GLY A 679 8.14 16.82 -38.59
C GLY A 679 6.69 17.16 -38.90
N ILE A 680 5.78 16.90 -37.96
CA ILE A 680 4.36 17.22 -37.99
C ILE A 680 3.90 17.59 -36.59
N SER A 681 2.73 18.22 -36.45
CA SER A 681 2.12 18.34 -35.11
C SER A 681 1.72 16.95 -34.64
N PRO A 682 2.32 16.43 -33.57
CA PRO A 682 1.97 15.11 -33.03
C PRO A 682 0.70 15.19 -32.16
N THR A 683 -0.30 15.95 -32.67
CA THR A 683 -1.59 16.17 -31.99
C THR A 683 -2.71 15.91 -33.00
N ALA A 684 -3.53 14.90 -32.72
CA ALA A 684 -4.79 14.65 -33.39
C ALA A 684 -5.92 15.38 -32.66
N ASP A 685 -6.74 16.09 -33.39
CA ASP A 685 -8.00 16.66 -32.88
C ASP A 685 -9.03 15.55 -32.69
N ILE A 686 -9.97 15.72 -31.76
CA ILE A 686 -11.05 14.74 -31.54
C ILE A 686 -11.95 14.59 -32.76
N LYS A 687 -11.94 15.58 -33.69
CA LYS A 687 -12.64 15.54 -34.98
C LYS A 687 -11.89 14.74 -36.05
N SER A 688 -10.60 14.47 -35.85
CA SER A 688 -9.77 13.72 -36.80
C SER A 688 -10.37 12.34 -37.11
N THR A 689 -10.23 11.93 -38.36
CA THR A 689 -10.61 10.58 -38.79
C THR A 689 -9.66 9.54 -38.24
N PRO A 690 -10.05 8.25 -38.13
CA PRO A 690 -9.14 7.18 -37.71
C PRO A 690 -7.86 7.08 -38.55
N GLN A 691 -7.96 7.39 -39.85
CA GLN A 691 -6.80 7.39 -40.75
C GLN A 691 -5.83 8.55 -40.45
N GLU A 692 -6.35 9.75 -40.17
CA GLU A 692 -5.51 10.90 -39.77
C GLU A 692 -4.80 10.65 -38.44
N ILE A 693 -5.49 10.07 -37.47
CA ILE A 693 -4.89 9.65 -36.21
C ILE A 693 -3.77 8.61 -36.45
N GLY A 694 -4.05 7.64 -37.34
CA GLY A 694 -3.09 6.63 -37.78
C GLY A 694 -1.85 7.24 -38.43
N ASN A 695 -2.03 8.20 -39.33
CA ASN A 695 -0.92 8.89 -40.00
C ASN A 695 -0.02 9.68 -39.05
N ILE A 696 -0.59 10.29 -37.99
CA ILE A 696 0.17 10.97 -36.95
C ILE A 696 0.95 9.92 -36.12
N ALA A 697 0.31 8.81 -35.77
CA ALA A 697 0.99 7.71 -35.07
C ALA A 697 2.14 7.13 -35.92
N ASP A 698 1.95 6.96 -37.21
CA ASP A 698 3.00 6.52 -38.14
C ASP A 698 4.23 7.43 -38.10
N ALA A 699 4.02 8.77 -38.14
CA ALA A 699 5.12 9.73 -38.06
C ALA A 699 5.85 9.65 -36.73
N VAL A 700 5.14 9.50 -35.63
CA VAL A 700 5.73 9.36 -34.29
C VAL A 700 6.49 8.02 -34.12
N ILE A 701 5.92 6.93 -34.62
CA ILE A 701 6.54 5.60 -34.54
C ILE A 701 7.78 5.54 -35.45
N SER A 702 7.69 6.01 -36.68
CA SER A 702 8.82 5.99 -37.63
C SER A 702 10.02 6.80 -37.15
N ARG A 703 9.78 7.91 -36.44
CA ARG A 703 10.82 8.73 -35.81
C ARG A 703 11.04 8.46 -34.34
N GLY A 704 10.52 7.36 -33.85
CA GLY A 704 10.60 6.99 -32.42
C GLY A 704 11.99 6.98 -31.85
N THR A 705 13.00 6.52 -32.64
CA THR A 705 14.41 6.52 -32.23
C THR A 705 14.95 7.96 -32.08
N GLU A 706 14.64 8.86 -33.01
CA GLU A 706 15.07 10.26 -32.99
C GLU A 706 14.40 11.00 -31.81
N ILE A 707 13.08 10.77 -31.60
CA ILE A 707 12.35 11.33 -30.47
C ILE A 707 12.96 10.86 -29.13
N LYS A 708 13.26 9.57 -28.98
CA LYS A 708 13.92 9.04 -27.79
C LYS A 708 15.31 9.67 -27.57
N ALA A 709 16.10 9.83 -28.63
CA ALA A 709 17.41 10.45 -28.56
C ALA A 709 17.31 11.92 -28.11
N HIS A 710 16.38 12.68 -28.69
CA HIS A 710 16.12 14.06 -28.31
C HIS A 710 15.70 14.20 -26.83
N ILE A 711 14.71 13.39 -26.41
CA ILE A 711 14.26 13.40 -25.01
C ILE A 711 15.44 13.10 -24.07
N ARG A 712 16.26 12.06 -24.35
CA ARG A 712 17.43 11.72 -23.52
C ARG A 712 18.43 12.85 -23.43
N ALA A 713 18.69 13.54 -24.54
CA ALA A 713 19.63 14.65 -24.59
C ALA A 713 19.11 15.88 -23.82
N SER A 714 17.81 16.16 -23.88
CA SER A 714 17.18 17.34 -23.30
C SER A 714 16.78 17.17 -21.83
N LEU A 715 16.45 15.94 -21.41
CA LEU A 715 15.91 15.63 -20.09
C LEU A 715 16.78 16.12 -18.92
N PRO A 716 18.12 16.03 -18.92
CA PRO A 716 18.96 16.58 -17.86
C PRO A 716 18.77 18.10 -17.68
N THR A 717 18.69 18.84 -18.77
CA THR A 717 18.47 20.30 -18.75
C THR A 717 17.08 20.64 -18.22
N TRP A 718 16.04 19.92 -18.66
CA TRP A 718 14.68 20.14 -18.21
C TRP A 718 14.52 19.82 -16.71
N ARG A 719 15.16 18.76 -16.23
CA ARG A 719 15.22 18.40 -14.81
C ARG A 719 15.92 19.47 -13.98
N ALA A 720 17.07 19.94 -14.45
CA ALA A 720 17.81 21.01 -13.78
C ALA A 720 16.96 22.30 -13.63
N LEU A 721 16.18 22.67 -14.64
CA LEU A 721 15.24 23.79 -14.56
C LEU A 721 14.12 23.55 -13.54
N ALA A 722 13.56 22.34 -13.50
CA ALA A 722 12.55 21.99 -12.50
C ALA A 722 13.12 21.97 -11.06
N GLU A 723 14.34 21.47 -10.88
CA GLU A 723 15.06 21.44 -9.61
C GLU A 723 15.47 22.83 -9.11
N TYR A 724 15.83 23.72 -10.00
CA TYR A 724 16.22 25.10 -9.67
C TYR A 724 15.12 25.81 -8.88
N GLU A 725 13.86 25.55 -9.21
CA GLU A 725 12.70 26.17 -8.55
C GLU A 725 12.62 25.82 -7.04
N PHE A 726 13.06 24.64 -6.63
CA PHE A 726 13.10 24.30 -5.19
C PHE A 726 14.07 25.20 -4.43
N SER A 727 15.21 25.52 -5.05
CA SER A 727 16.19 26.44 -4.46
C SER A 727 15.63 27.85 -4.31
N GLU A 728 14.87 28.33 -5.31
CA GLU A 728 14.20 29.61 -5.25
C GLU A 728 13.10 29.65 -4.17
N ILE A 729 12.34 28.56 -4.03
CA ILE A 729 11.34 28.42 -2.95
C ILE A 729 12.02 28.45 -1.56
N ILE A 730 13.13 27.75 -1.38
CA ILE A 730 13.87 27.75 -0.12
C ILE A 730 14.40 29.14 0.25
N LYS A 731 14.90 29.91 -0.72
CA LYS A 731 15.29 31.31 -0.49
C LYS A 731 14.14 32.20 0.00
N LEU A 732 12.91 31.91 -0.41
CA LEU A 732 11.73 32.65 0.06
C LEU A 732 11.33 32.25 1.48
N ILE A 733 11.68 31.07 1.94
CA ILE A 733 11.39 30.57 3.30
C ILE A 733 12.40 31.14 4.32
N GLN A 734 13.63 31.30 3.90
CA GLN A 734 14.69 31.95 4.69
C GLN A 734 14.42 33.45 4.87
#